data_71e81c3784f88b9f6662ec612c3c935f
#
_entry.id   71e81c3784f88b9f6662ec612c3c935f
#
_cell.length_a   1.000
_cell.length_b   1.000
_cell.length_c   1.000
_cell.angle_alpha   90.00
_cell.angle_beta   90.00
_cell.angle_gamma   90.00
#
_symmetry.space_group_name_H-M   'P 1'
#
loop_
_entity.id
_entity.type
_entity.pdbx_description
1 polymer ?
#
loop_
_entity_poly.entity_id
_entity_poly.type
_entity_poly.pdbx_seq_one_letter_code
_entity_poly.pdbx_strand_id
1 'polypeptide(L)'
;MARDTSLEKTRNIGIMAHIDAGKTTCTERILFLTGVTHKIGETHDGESQMDWMAQEQERGITITSAATTVHWKGYRLNIIDTPGHVDFTIEVSRSLRVLDGAVAIIDAQAGVEPQTETVWRQASEFKVPRIIFANKMDKVGANFEYSLQTISDRLGVKAKPIEWPIGAESEFRGVIDLITMKAYEFDGKEAEDAKEIEIPADLKDIAEEKRADLIDAVAEYDDDTMMTYLDGGEVTEDMIRTAIRKGTLAAEFFPVMCGTALGNMGIKPLIDAVTYYLPSPLDVESIKGTTLNGEEAERHPSDSEPFAALAFKVMTDPFVGRLTFFRVYSGHLSSGSYVLNSNKDSKERIGRILQMHANNRKEITDVYTGDIAAAVGLKNTTTGDTLCDEKKPVILESLHVPDPVMQLAVEPKSKADQDKMALALQKLAEEDPTFKVHTNTETGQTVIAGMGELHLDVLVDRMKREFKVEANVGAPQVAYRETILNTGECEGKYIKQSGGRGQYGHVWVRFEPNHDKGYEFVDQVVGGVVPREYIPVVDKGLQEALQTGVIAGYPMIDVKATLYDGSYHDVDSNEMSFKVAASLAVKEIKNKCNPVLLEPIMKVDVTTPEEYFGNVMGDLTSRRGKPLGQETQGNAVKLSAMVPLAEMFGYATNLRSNTQGRGTFVMFFDHYEQVPKNIAEEIIKKQGN
;
A
#
# COMPACT_ATOMS: atom_id res chain seq x y z
N MET A 1 31.30 1.41 15.58
CA MET A 1 31.28 2.80 16.18
C MET A 1 30.04 2.93 17.02
N ALA A 2 29.98 3.86 17.98
CA ALA A 2 28.71 4.12 18.69
C ALA A 2 27.72 4.77 17.71
N ARG A 3 26.43 4.51 17.88
CA ARG A 3 25.38 5.15 17.06
C ARG A 3 25.35 6.66 17.32
N ASP A 4 25.04 7.42 16.26
CA ASP A 4 25.04 8.90 16.33
C ASP A 4 23.85 9.45 17.12
N THR A 5 22.72 8.77 17.11
CA THR A 5 21.47 9.18 17.78
C THR A 5 20.88 8.00 18.52
N SER A 6 20.42 8.20 19.77
CA SER A 6 19.78 7.15 20.55
C SER A 6 18.46 6.69 19.92
N LEU A 7 18.04 5.44 20.20
CA LEU A 7 16.76 4.90 19.73
C LEU A 7 15.56 5.75 20.15
N GLU A 8 15.55 6.25 21.39
CA GLU A 8 14.50 7.13 21.92
C GLU A 8 14.32 8.42 21.08
N LYS A 9 15.40 8.92 20.47
CA LYS A 9 15.40 10.11 19.63
C LYS A 9 15.34 9.81 18.13
N THR A 10 15.04 8.58 17.77
CA THR A 10 14.82 8.18 16.37
C THR A 10 13.31 8.12 16.09
N ARG A 11 12.90 8.59 14.91
CA ARG A 11 11.52 8.50 14.41
C ARG A 11 11.54 7.96 12.98
N ASN A 12 10.81 6.89 12.73
CA ASN A 12 10.60 6.36 11.40
C ASN A 12 9.17 6.70 10.99
N ILE A 13 9.00 7.70 10.17
CA ILE A 13 7.68 8.26 9.85
C ILE A 13 7.38 8.18 8.37
N GLY A 14 6.10 7.99 8.05
CA GLY A 14 5.57 8.12 6.72
C GLY A 14 4.77 9.40 6.56
N ILE A 15 4.77 9.94 5.36
CA ILE A 15 3.85 11.01 4.98
C ILE A 15 2.84 10.42 4.02
N MET A 16 1.57 10.43 4.43
CA MET A 16 0.45 9.87 3.69
C MET A 16 -0.57 10.97 3.39
N ALA A 17 -1.13 10.95 2.20
CA ALA A 17 -2.07 11.97 1.76
C ALA A 17 -2.90 11.50 0.56
N HIS A 18 -4.03 12.15 0.34
CA HIS A 18 -4.71 12.13 -0.95
C HIS A 18 -3.85 12.80 -2.03
N ILE A 19 -4.12 12.49 -3.31
CA ILE A 19 -3.51 13.17 -4.45
C ILE A 19 -3.75 14.68 -4.32
N ASP A 20 -2.74 15.47 -4.60
CA ASP A 20 -2.77 16.93 -4.54
C ASP A 20 -3.05 17.55 -3.15
N ALA A 21 -3.13 16.78 -2.06
CA ALA A 21 -3.25 17.36 -0.72
C ALA A 21 -1.98 18.11 -0.25
N GLY A 22 -0.90 18.06 -1.04
CA GLY A 22 0.35 18.77 -0.77
C GLY A 22 1.40 17.95 -0.02
N LYS A 23 1.35 16.63 -0.15
CA LYS A 23 2.29 15.69 0.45
C LYS A 23 3.75 16.03 0.12
N THR A 24 4.10 16.04 -1.16
CA THR A 24 5.47 16.34 -1.62
C THR A 24 5.92 17.74 -1.20
N THR A 25 5.03 18.74 -1.32
CA THR A 25 5.32 20.10 -0.86
C THR A 25 5.65 20.13 0.64
N CYS A 26 4.90 19.41 1.47
CA CYS A 26 5.17 19.32 2.90
C CYS A 26 6.53 18.67 3.18
N THR A 27 6.83 17.56 2.49
CA THR A 27 8.12 16.87 2.63
C THR A 27 9.27 17.77 2.21
N GLU A 28 9.18 18.49 1.09
CA GLU A 28 10.19 19.44 0.62
C GLU A 28 10.42 20.58 1.62
N ARG A 29 9.36 21.09 2.28
CA ARG A 29 9.51 22.09 3.36
C ARG A 29 10.22 21.52 4.58
N ILE A 30 9.93 20.28 4.95
CA ILE A 30 10.67 19.61 6.04
C ILE A 30 12.15 19.48 5.70
N LEU A 31 12.50 19.08 4.47
CA LEU A 31 13.88 18.99 4.01
C LEU A 31 14.60 20.34 4.04
N PHE A 32 13.92 21.40 3.62
CA PHE A 32 14.45 22.75 3.64
C PHE A 32 14.69 23.25 5.08
N LEU A 33 13.68 23.16 5.95
CA LEU A 33 13.77 23.63 7.34
C LEU A 33 14.79 22.85 8.18
N THR A 34 15.07 21.60 7.83
CA THR A 34 16.09 20.76 8.47
C THR A 34 17.49 20.93 7.87
N GLY A 35 17.63 21.80 6.83
CA GLY A 35 18.91 22.12 6.20
C GLY A 35 19.46 21.03 5.28
N VAL A 36 18.66 20.05 4.89
CA VAL A 36 19.06 19.01 3.93
C VAL A 36 19.10 19.56 2.50
N THR A 37 18.20 20.48 2.18
CA THR A 37 18.20 21.21 0.91
C THR A 37 18.43 22.71 1.15
N HIS A 38 19.09 23.37 0.18
CA HIS A 38 19.35 24.81 0.25
C HIS A 38 18.36 25.65 -0.56
N LYS A 39 17.50 24.99 -1.31
CA LYS A 39 16.42 25.61 -2.10
C LYS A 39 15.12 24.87 -1.79
N ILE A 40 14.04 25.62 -1.80
CA ILE A 40 12.71 25.09 -1.76
C ILE A 40 12.41 24.50 -3.16
N GLY A 41 12.27 23.16 -3.26
CA GLY A 41 11.85 22.50 -4.49
C GLY A 41 10.34 22.71 -4.70
N GLU A 42 9.98 23.46 -5.73
CA GLU A 42 8.59 23.59 -6.13
C GLU A 42 8.19 22.38 -7.00
N THR A 43 7.14 21.68 -6.59
CA THR A 43 6.65 20.47 -7.29
C THR A 43 6.14 20.80 -8.68
N HIS A 44 5.53 21.96 -8.87
CA HIS A 44 5.00 22.41 -10.17
C HIS A 44 6.10 22.76 -11.19
N ASP A 45 7.29 23.09 -10.72
CA ASP A 45 8.44 23.42 -11.58
C ASP A 45 9.35 22.21 -11.86
N GLY A 46 9.00 21.03 -11.33
CA GLY A 46 9.78 19.78 -11.48
C GLY A 46 11.11 19.79 -10.72
N GLU A 47 11.25 20.64 -9.70
CA GLU A 47 12.46 20.79 -8.90
C GLU A 47 12.44 19.96 -7.59
N SER A 48 11.42 19.12 -7.37
CA SER A 48 11.30 18.27 -6.20
C SER A 48 12.48 17.30 -6.06
N GLN A 49 13.04 17.20 -4.86
CA GLN A 49 14.12 16.26 -4.56
C GLN A 49 13.58 14.85 -4.27
N MET A 50 12.35 14.74 -3.78
CA MET A 50 11.72 13.46 -3.43
C MET A 50 11.12 12.78 -4.65
N ASP A 51 10.48 13.52 -5.55
CA ASP A 51 9.98 13.02 -6.84
C ASP A 51 11.10 13.11 -7.89
N TRP A 52 12.01 12.14 -7.83
CA TRP A 52 13.24 12.14 -8.64
C TRP A 52 13.09 11.52 -10.02
N MET A 53 12.04 10.74 -10.25
CA MET A 53 11.76 10.16 -11.56
C MET A 53 11.19 11.23 -12.51
N ALA A 54 11.67 11.25 -13.77
CA ALA A 54 11.13 12.17 -14.78
C ALA A 54 9.61 12.05 -14.93
N GLN A 55 9.06 10.84 -14.75
CA GLN A 55 7.62 10.61 -14.81
C GLN A 55 6.85 11.19 -13.62
N GLU A 56 7.44 11.18 -12.42
CA GLU A 56 6.86 11.82 -11.23
C GLU A 56 6.79 13.33 -11.45
N GLN A 57 7.88 13.92 -11.95
CA GLN A 57 7.96 15.35 -12.23
C GLN A 57 7.02 15.79 -13.36
N GLU A 58 6.96 15.03 -14.46
CA GLU A 58 6.09 15.32 -15.60
C GLU A 58 4.59 15.20 -15.25
N ARG A 59 4.24 14.25 -14.37
CA ARG A 59 2.85 13.97 -13.99
C ARG A 59 2.42 14.69 -12.73
N GLY A 60 3.35 15.23 -11.96
CA GLY A 60 3.10 15.87 -10.67
C GLY A 60 2.60 14.91 -9.57
N ILE A 61 2.94 13.61 -9.66
CA ILE A 61 2.51 12.59 -8.71
C ILE A 61 3.71 11.76 -8.24
N THR A 62 3.73 11.36 -6.98
CA THR A 62 4.68 10.38 -6.45
C THR A 62 4.27 8.99 -6.90
N ILE A 63 5.18 8.27 -7.55
CA ILE A 63 4.99 6.92 -8.07
C ILE A 63 5.65 5.91 -7.15
N THR A 64 6.89 6.20 -6.74
CA THR A 64 7.68 5.32 -5.88
C THR A 64 7.94 5.96 -4.53
N SER A 65 7.92 5.17 -3.47
CA SER A 65 8.30 5.68 -2.14
C SER A 65 9.78 6.08 -2.12
N ALA A 66 10.06 7.27 -1.60
CA ALA A 66 11.41 7.78 -1.39
C ALA A 66 11.71 7.86 0.11
N ALA A 67 12.93 7.48 0.50
CA ALA A 67 13.36 7.54 1.88
C ALA A 67 14.44 8.62 2.06
N THR A 68 14.32 9.42 3.10
CA THR A 68 15.30 10.43 3.46
C THR A 68 15.50 10.49 4.97
N THR A 69 16.69 10.92 5.39
CA THR A 69 17.01 11.12 6.82
C THR A 69 17.28 12.58 7.07
N VAL A 70 16.61 13.14 8.06
CA VAL A 70 16.80 14.53 8.52
C VAL A 70 17.06 14.58 10.01
N HIS A 71 17.60 15.71 10.49
CA HIS A 71 17.86 15.95 11.91
C HIS A 71 17.14 17.20 12.38
N TRP A 72 16.45 17.10 13.52
CA TRP A 72 15.72 18.20 14.12
C TRP A 72 15.87 18.22 15.64
N LYS A 73 16.38 19.29 16.21
CA LYS A 73 16.53 19.48 17.67
C LYS A 73 17.14 18.26 18.40
N GLY A 74 18.11 17.59 17.78
CA GLY A 74 18.77 16.41 18.32
C GLY A 74 18.03 15.08 18.10
N TYR A 75 16.91 15.09 17.38
CA TYR A 75 16.21 13.89 16.88
C TYR A 75 16.69 13.55 15.46
N ARG A 76 16.67 12.26 15.14
CA ARG A 76 16.85 11.74 13.80
C ARG A 76 15.50 11.28 13.27
N LEU A 77 15.07 11.84 12.16
CA LEU A 77 13.81 11.50 11.51
C LEU A 77 14.13 10.81 10.19
N ASN A 78 13.74 9.56 10.06
CA ASN A 78 13.73 8.85 8.77
C ASN A 78 12.32 9.02 8.19
N ILE A 79 12.23 9.72 7.07
CA ILE A 79 10.96 10.04 6.41
C ILE A 79 10.83 9.17 5.18
N ILE A 80 9.72 8.45 5.05
CA ILE A 80 9.35 7.74 3.84
C ILE A 80 8.15 8.48 3.22
N ASP A 81 8.36 9.04 2.05
CA ASP A 81 7.31 9.63 1.25
C ASP A 81 6.58 8.52 0.49
N THR A 82 5.27 8.40 0.68
CA THR A 82 4.47 7.32 0.10
C THR A 82 3.65 7.82 -1.08
N PRO A 83 3.44 7.02 -2.15
CA PRO A 83 2.51 7.40 -3.20
C PRO A 83 1.10 7.67 -2.68
N GLY A 84 0.43 8.65 -3.28
CA GLY A 84 -0.97 8.95 -2.98
C GLY A 84 -1.97 8.24 -3.90
N HIS A 85 -1.51 7.60 -4.98
CA HIS A 85 -2.39 7.00 -5.99
C HIS A 85 -2.67 5.52 -5.71
N VAL A 86 -3.92 5.11 -5.90
CA VAL A 86 -4.38 3.73 -5.61
C VAL A 86 -3.71 2.65 -6.43
N ASP A 87 -3.28 2.94 -7.66
CA ASP A 87 -2.54 2.00 -8.49
C ASP A 87 -1.21 1.59 -7.86
N PHE A 88 -0.71 2.38 -6.88
CA PHE A 88 0.52 2.14 -6.15
C PHE A 88 0.27 1.74 -4.68
N THR A 89 -0.89 1.17 -4.38
CA THR A 89 -1.29 0.75 -3.02
C THR A 89 -0.26 -0.17 -2.35
N ILE A 90 0.42 -1.01 -3.12
CA ILE A 90 1.48 -1.88 -2.59
C ILE A 90 2.67 -1.08 -2.05
N GLU A 91 3.05 0.02 -2.70
CA GLU A 91 4.12 0.90 -2.22
C GLU A 91 3.73 1.53 -0.87
N VAL A 92 2.45 1.89 -0.71
CA VAL A 92 1.91 2.39 0.56
C VAL A 92 1.97 1.31 1.64
N SER A 93 1.48 0.10 1.35
CA SER A 93 1.49 -1.02 2.31
C SER A 93 2.90 -1.42 2.75
N ARG A 94 3.85 -1.46 1.81
CA ARG A 94 5.26 -1.71 2.12
C ARG A 94 5.86 -0.65 3.04
N SER A 95 5.57 0.61 2.74
CA SER A 95 6.05 1.73 3.53
C SER A 95 5.44 1.70 4.93
N LEU A 96 4.12 1.54 5.04
CA LEU A 96 3.42 1.46 6.33
C LEU A 96 3.94 0.32 7.23
N ARG A 97 4.35 -0.80 6.64
CA ARG A 97 4.90 -1.95 7.39
C ARG A 97 6.21 -1.62 8.10
N VAL A 98 7.00 -0.69 7.57
CA VAL A 98 8.33 -0.34 8.11
C VAL A 98 8.34 0.99 8.85
N LEU A 99 7.20 1.64 9.01
CA LEU A 99 7.05 2.88 9.75
C LEU A 99 6.65 2.62 11.19
N ASP A 100 7.08 3.51 12.08
CA ASP A 100 6.64 3.53 13.47
C ASP A 100 5.46 4.47 13.65
N GLY A 101 5.39 5.55 12.88
CA GLY A 101 4.31 6.52 12.89
C GLY A 101 4.11 7.19 11.54
N ALA A 102 3.06 7.97 11.38
CA ALA A 102 2.79 8.67 10.13
C ALA A 102 2.18 10.07 10.36
N VAL A 103 2.35 10.93 9.36
CA VAL A 103 1.65 12.20 9.23
C VAL A 103 0.63 12.05 8.10
N ALA A 104 -0.65 12.19 8.42
CA ALA A 104 -1.74 12.18 7.46
C ALA A 104 -2.08 13.62 7.05
N ILE A 105 -1.80 13.97 5.80
CA ILE A 105 -2.09 15.30 5.27
C ILE A 105 -3.45 15.28 4.58
N ILE A 106 -4.31 16.22 4.93
CA ILE A 106 -5.62 16.47 4.29
C ILE A 106 -5.64 17.88 3.72
N ASP A 107 -6.36 18.07 2.63
CA ASP A 107 -6.63 19.41 2.07
C ASP A 107 -7.71 20.09 2.90
N ALA A 108 -7.44 21.25 3.49
CA ALA A 108 -8.37 21.97 4.34
C ALA A 108 -9.65 22.43 3.60
N GLN A 109 -9.64 22.44 2.28
CA GLN A 109 -10.82 22.72 1.45
C GLN A 109 -11.69 21.47 1.27
N ALA A 110 -11.08 20.33 1.02
CA ALA A 110 -11.78 19.08 0.69
C ALA A 110 -12.07 18.20 1.91
N GLY A 111 -11.30 18.36 2.99
CA GLY A 111 -11.34 17.48 4.15
C GLY A 111 -10.84 16.07 3.85
N VAL A 112 -11.44 15.07 4.47
CA VAL A 112 -11.11 13.66 4.21
C VAL A 112 -11.69 13.22 2.87
N GLU A 113 -10.86 12.68 2.02
CA GLU A 113 -11.20 12.21 0.68
C GLU A 113 -11.07 10.68 0.59
N PRO A 114 -11.65 10.00 -0.41
CA PRO A 114 -11.70 8.53 -0.46
C PRO A 114 -10.35 7.82 -0.40
N GLN A 115 -9.32 8.42 -1.00
CA GLN A 115 -7.97 7.85 -0.90
C GLN A 115 -7.41 7.99 0.51
N THR A 116 -7.72 9.10 1.20
CA THR A 116 -7.39 9.27 2.62
C THR A 116 -8.01 8.14 3.44
N GLU A 117 -9.28 7.81 3.22
CA GLU A 117 -9.94 6.69 3.90
C GLU A 117 -9.25 5.36 3.64
N THR A 118 -8.84 5.11 2.39
CA THR A 118 -8.15 3.86 2.01
C THR A 118 -6.80 3.72 2.71
N VAL A 119 -5.96 4.76 2.62
CA VAL A 119 -4.62 4.77 3.25
C VAL A 119 -4.75 4.77 4.77
N TRP A 120 -5.77 5.45 5.31
CA TRP A 120 -6.09 5.44 6.75
C TRP A 120 -6.44 4.05 7.24
N ARG A 121 -7.29 3.32 6.52
CA ARG A 121 -7.64 1.92 6.85
C ARG A 121 -6.41 1.02 6.85
N GLN A 122 -5.56 1.10 5.82
CA GLN A 122 -4.31 0.35 5.75
C GLN A 122 -3.38 0.67 6.94
N ALA A 123 -3.21 1.96 7.29
CA ALA A 123 -2.42 2.35 8.44
C ALA A 123 -3.03 1.82 9.77
N SER A 124 -4.36 1.70 9.85
CA SER A 124 -5.05 1.12 11.00
C SER A 124 -4.86 -0.38 11.12
N GLU A 125 -4.79 -1.11 10.00
CA GLU A 125 -4.46 -2.55 9.98
C GLU A 125 -3.07 -2.81 10.58
N PHE A 126 -2.11 -1.91 10.33
CA PHE A 126 -0.76 -1.98 10.91
C PHE A 126 -0.65 -1.26 12.26
N LYS A 127 -1.75 -0.75 12.82
CA LYS A 127 -1.79 0.02 14.08
C LYS A 127 -0.78 1.17 14.12
N VAL A 128 -0.55 1.83 13.01
CA VAL A 128 0.42 2.93 12.90
C VAL A 128 -0.13 4.18 13.60
N PRO A 129 0.52 4.73 14.65
CA PRO A 129 0.18 6.01 15.26
C PRO A 129 0.28 7.17 14.26
N ARG A 130 -0.65 8.13 14.32
CA ARG A 130 -0.74 9.20 13.30
C ARG A 130 -1.02 10.56 13.91
N ILE A 131 -0.46 11.58 13.23
CA ILE A 131 -0.83 12.99 13.39
C ILE A 131 -1.56 13.40 12.12
N ILE A 132 -2.62 14.19 12.23
CA ILE A 132 -3.34 14.74 11.08
C ILE A 132 -2.91 16.19 10.88
N PHE A 133 -2.60 16.56 9.64
CA PHE A 133 -2.23 17.92 9.26
C PHE A 133 -3.18 18.45 8.17
N ALA A 134 -4.03 19.41 8.53
CA ALA A 134 -4.89 20.12 7.59
C ALA A 134 -4.05 21.18 6.84
N ASN A 135 -3.67 20.84 5.63
CA ASN A 135 -2.81 21.64 4.75
C ASN A 135 -3.63 22.59 3.88
N LYS A 136 -2.98 23.59 3.30
CA LYS A 136 -3.56 24.59 2.39
C LYS A 136 -4.61 25.48 3.06
N MET A 137 -4.38 25.86 4.30
CA MET A 137 -5.23 26.79 5.02
C MET A 137 -5.33 28.18 4.36
N ASP A 138 -4.39 28.52 3.48
CA ASP A 138 -4.33 29.74 2.66
C ASP A 138 -5.16 29.67 1.37
N LYS A 139 -5.73 28.51 1.03
CA LYS A 139 -6.50 28.31 -0.19
C LYS A 139 -7.96 28.79 -0.02
N VAL A 140 -8.52 29.39 -1.07
CA VAL A 140 -9.94 29.79 -1.10
C VAL A 140 -10.82 28.58 -0.84
N GLY A 141 -11.75 28.69 0.12
CA GLY A 141 -12.62 27.61 0.57
C GLY A 141 -12.04 26.74 1.69
N ALA A 142 -10.83 27.04 2.19
CA ALA A 142 -10.25 26.33 3.31
C ALA A 142 -11.07 26.52 4.59
N ASN A 143 -11.43 25.40 5.24
CA ASN A 143 -12.24 25.41 6.45
C ASN A 143 -11.77 24.31 7.41
N PHE A 144 -11.19 24.74 8.53
CA PHE A 144 -10.64 23.80 9.52
C PHE A 144 -11.73 23.03 10.28
N GLU A 145 -12.84 23.67 10.61
CA GLU A 145 -13.96 22.99 11.27
C GLU A 145 -14.58 21.92 10.37
N TYR A 146 -14.73 22.22 9.08
CA TYR A 146 -15.19 21.23 8.09
C TYR A 146 -14.21 20.05 8.01
N SER A 147 -12.91 20.33 8.04
CA SER A 147 -11.89 19.27 8.08
C SER A 147 -12.06 18.35 9.30
N LEU A 148 -12.25 18.92 10.50
CA LEU A 148 -12.51 18.16 11.73
C LEU A 148 -13.80 17.34 11.63
N GLN A 149 -14.86 17.91 11.07
CA GLN A 149 -16.13 17.23 10.86
C GLN A 149 -15.96 16.01 9.93
N THR A 150 -15.25 16.18 8.80
CA THR A 150 -15.01 15.07 7.86
C THR A 150 -14.16 13.97 8.46
N ILE A 151 -13.21 14.28 9.34
CA ILE A 151 -12.42 13.29 10.08
C ILE A 151 -13.35 12.44 10.96
N SER A 152 -14.22 13.09 11.71
CA SER A 152 -15.20 12.39 12.55
C SER A 152 -16.16 11.54 11.74
N ASP A 153 -16.75 12.10 10.67
CA ASP A 153 -17.84 11.46 9.92
C ASP A 153 -17.34 10.31 9.03
N ARG A 154 -16.15 10.46 8.42
CA ARG A 154 -15.64 9.50 7.43
C ARG A 154 -14.63 8.50 8.00
N LEU A 155 -13.81 8.93 8.95
CA LEU A 155 -12.84 8.04 9.58
C LEU A 155 -13.39 7.40 10.86
N GLY A 156 -14.36 8.02 11.51
CA GLY A 156 -14.98 7.50 12.73
C GLY A 156 -14.01 7.38 13.91
N VAL A 157 -13.01 8.26 13.98
CA VAL A 157 -11.91 8.19 14.94
C VAL A 157 -11.95 9.35 15.94
N LYS A 158 -11.34 9.13 17.10
CA LYS A 158 -11.18 10.16 18.13
C LYS A 158 -10.01 11.08 17.76
N ALA A 159 -10.32 12.17 17.10
CA ALA A 159 -9.36 13.19 16.69
C ALA A 159 -9.75 14.56 17.21
N LYS A 160 -8.82 15.30 17.79
CA LYS A 160 -9.05 16.64 18.30
C LYS A 160 -7.92 17.58 17.89
N PRO A 161 -8.24 18.87 17.65
CA PRO A 161 -7.23 19.87 17.37
C PRO A 161 -6.34 20.10 18.59
N ILE A 162 -5.03 20.17 18.36
CA ILE A 162 -4.03 20.64 19.33
C ILE A 162 -3.61 22.07 19.04
N GLU A 163 -4.02 22.59 17.89
CA GLU A 163 -3.86 23.96 17.43
C GLU A 163 -5.18 24.46 16.85
N TRP A 164 -5.40 25.78 16.93
CA TRP A 164 -6.52 26.43 16.30
C TRP A 164 -6.06 27.52 15.34
N PRO A 165 -6.57 27.62 14.09
CA PRO A 165 -6.09 28.58 13.11
C PRO A 165 -6.47 30.02 13.47
N ILE A 166 -5.57 30.95 13.16
CA ILE A 166 -5.82 32.40 13.19
C ILE A 166 -6.06 32.86 11.76
N GLY A 167 -7.34 33.07 11.43
CA GLY A 167 -7.77 33.34 10.07
C GLY A 167 -7.89 32.09 9.21
N ALA A 168 -8.38 32.27 7.98
CA ALA A 168 -8.50 31.24 6.95
C ALA A 168 -8.31 31.89 5.58
N GLU A 169 -8.06 31.11 4.56
CA GLU A 169 -7.81 31.59 3.20
C GLU A 169 -6.68 32.64 3.16
N SER A 170 -6.87 33.75 2.46
CA SER A 170 -5.90 34.86 2.40
C SER A 170 -5.60 35.53 3.75
N GLU A 171 -6.46 35.34 4.74
CA GLU A 171 -6.29 35.87 6.10
C GLU A 171 -5.61 34.87 7.05
N PHE A 172 -5.29 33.67 6.61
CA PHE A 172 -4.56 32.69 7.41
C PHE A 172 -3.14 33.23 7.71
N ARG A 173 -2.85 33.47 8.98
CA ARG A 173 -1.57 34.05 9.40
C ARG A 173 -0.91 33.37 10.59
N GLY A 174 -1.61 32.43 11.27
CA GLY A 174 -1.02 31.84 12.47
C GLY A 174 -1.88 30.77 13.09
N VAL A 175 -1.45 30.32 14.26
CA VAL A 175 -2.16 29.29 15.05
C VAL A 175 -2.15 29.66 16.54
N ILE A 176 -3.15 29.19 17.26
CA ILE A 176 -3.20 29.17 18.72
C ILE A 176 -2.86 27.75 19.17
N ASP A 177 -1.78 27.57 19.92
CA ASP A 177 -1.45 26.31 20.58
C ASP A 177 -2.41 26.10 21.76
N LEU A 178 -3.30 25.13 21.66
CA LEU A 178 -4.33 24.83 22.66
C LEU A 178 -3.72 24.15 23.93
N ILE A 179 -2.50 23.70 23.87
CA ILE A 179 -1.80 23.08 25.01
C ILE A 179 -1.23 24.17 25.92
N THR A 180 -0.53 25.14 25.32
CA THR A 180 0.13 26.23 26.05
C THR A 180 -0.74 27.47 26.17
N MET A 181 -1.82 27.57 25.44
CA MET A 181 -2.68 28.76 25.29
C MET A 181 -1.87 29.99 24.87
N LYS A 182 -1.03 29.82 23.87
CA LYS A 182 -0.26 30.86 23.23
C LYS A 182 -0.57 30.95 21.76
N ALA A 183 -0.56 32.15 21.24
CA ALA A 183 -0.79 32.38 19.82
C ALA A 183 0.53 32.72 19.11
N TYR A 184 0.65 32.19 17.89
CA TYR A 184 1.85 32.35 17.06
C TYR A 184 1.44 32.87 15.69
N GLU A 185 2.09 33.95 15.25
CA GLU A 185 1.91 34.51 13.91
C GLU A 185 3.12 34.15 13.06
N PHE A 186 2.86 33.63 11.86
CA PHE A 186 3.86 33.26 10.87
C PHE A 186 4.01 34.39 9.85
N ASP A 187 5.22 34.70 9.44
CA ASP A 187 5.43 35.72 8.40
C ASP A 187 5.53 35.14 6.98
N GLY A 188 5.44 33.82 6.85
CA GLY A 188 5.45 33.11 5.57
C GLY A 188 6.78 33.13 4.82
N LYS A 189 7.87 33.61 5.45
CA LYS A 189 9.18 33.66 4.85
C LYS A 189 9.99 32.39 5.10
N GLU A 190 11.05 32.24 4.31
CA GLU A 190 11.99 31.15 4.44
C GLU A 190 12.64 31.12 5.82
N ALA A 191 12.55 29.97 6.50
CA ALA A 191 13.26 29.66 7.74
C ALA A 191 12.97 30.54 8.97
N GLU A 192 11.95 31.36 8.98
CA GLU A 192 11.65 32.21 10.11
C GLU A 192 10.95 31.50 11.26
N ASP A 193 11.16 31.98 12.48
CA ASP A 193 10.46 31.52 13.66
C ASP A 193 9.12 32.26 13.79
N ALA A 194 8.11 31.53 14.28
CA ALA A 194 6.82 32.12 14.58
C ALA A 194 6.96 33.16 15.69
N LYS A 195 6.29 34.30 15.51
CA LYS A 195 6.24 35.37 16.53
C LYS A 195 5.10 35.08 17.50
N GLU A 196 5.42 35.01 18.79
CA GLU A 196 4.41 34.94 19.85
C GLU A 196 3.60 36.25 19.90
N ILE A 197 2.29 36.15 19.87
CA ILE A 197 1.34 37.26 19.96
C ILE A 197 0.28 36.97 21.04
N GLU A 198 -0.47 37.97 21.43
CA GLU A 198 -1.66 37.74 22.26
C GLU A 198 -2.75 37.02 21.46
N ILE A 199 -3.49 36.12 22.11
CA ILE A 199 -4.64 35.46 21.48
C ILE A 199 -5.64 36.53 21.05
N PRO A 200 -6.04 36.57 19.76
CA PRO A 200 -7.04 37.50 19.29
C PRO A 200 -8.33 37.42 20.12
N ALA A 201 -8.89 38.55 20.50
CA ALA A 201 -10.01 38.65 21.44
C ALA A 201 -11.26 37.88 20.95
N ASP A 202 -11.47 37.83 19.64
CA ASP A 202 -12.53 37.09 18.96
C ASP A 202 -12.33 35.57 18.95
N LEU A 203 -11.10 35.06 19.17
CA LEU A 203 -10.78 33.64 19.17
C LEU A 203 -10.56 33.10 20.59
N LYS A 204 -10.60 33.94 21.62
CA LYS A 204 -10.30 33.51 22.99
C LYS A 204 -11.30 32.47 23.50
N ASP A 205 -12.58 32.71 23.34
CA ASP A 205 -13.64 31.83 23.85
C ASP A 205 -13.61 30.49 23.15
N ILE A 206 -13.40 30.46 21.82
CA ILE A 206 -13.28 29.21 21.08
C ILE A 206 -12.00 28.44 21.43
N ALA A 207 -10.88 29.13 21.67
CA ALA A 207 -9.66 28.48 22.08
C ALA A 207 -9.81 27.82 23.47
N GLU A 208 -10.48 28.47 24.43
CA GLU A 208 -10.79 27.93 25.74
C GLU A 208 -11.73 26.71 25.63
N GLU A 209 -12.78 26.78 24.79
CA GLU A 209 -13.68 25.66 24.50
C GLU A 209 -12.92 24.47 23.92
N LYS A 210 -12.15 24.67 22.86
CA LYS A 210 -11.40 23.59 22.19
C LYS A 210 -10.30 22.98 23.08
N ARG A 211 -9.68 23.78 23.96
CA ARG A 211 -8.77 23.25 24.97
C ARG A 211 -9.51 22.35 25.97
N ALA A 212 -10.68 22.76 26.44
CA ALA A 212 -11.47 21.92 27.34
C ALA A 212 -11.89 20.60 26.68
N ASP A 213 -12.35 20.66 25.41
CA ASP A 213 -12.67 19.49 24.60
C ASP A 213 -11.46 18.56 24.39
N LEU A 214 -10.26 19.14 24.22
CA LEU A 214 -9.01 18.38 24.08
C LEU A 214 -8.68 17.64 25.37
N ILE A 215 -8.72 18.34 26.53
CA ILE A 215 -8.41 17.77 27.85
C ILE A 215 -9.39 16.63 28.17
N ASP A 216 -10.69 16.82 27.95
CA ASP A 216 -11.72 15.81 28.15
C ASP A 216 -11.44 14.57 27.29
N ALA A 217 -11.03 14.78 26.02
CA ALA A 217 -10.77 13.70 25.09
C ALA A 217 -9.50 12.88 25.41
N VAL A 218 -8.48 13.49 26.04
CA VAL A 218 -7.18 12.82 26.25
C VAL A 218 -6.96 12.35 27.70
N ALA A 219 -7.74 12.86 28.65
CA ALA A 219 -7.56 12.55 30.09
C ALA A 219 -7.58 11.03 30.36
N GLU A 220 -8.41 10.27 29.66
CA GLU A 220 -8.54 8.82 29.86
C GLU A 220 -7.28 8.01 29.54
N TYR A 221 -6.33 8.58 28.81
CA TYR A 221 -5.09 7.89 28.42
C TYR A 221 -3.97 8.00 29.47
N ASP A 222 -4.16 8.83 30.50
CA ASP A 222 -3.16 9.03 31.56
C ASP A 222 -3.83 9.16 32.93
N ASP A 223 -3.54 8.23 33.82
CA ASP A 223 -4.19 8.14 35.14
C ASP A 223 -4.04 9.41 35.98
N ASP A 224 -2.85 10.02 35.99
CA ASP A 224 -2.60 11.25 36.77
C ASP A 224 -3.40 12.44 36.18
N THR A 225 -3.47 12.52 34.85
CA THR A 225 -4.25 13.52 34.14
C THR A 225 -5.75 13.33 34.42
N MET A 226 -6.24 12.10 34.35
CA MET A 226 -7.64 11.76 34.64
C MET A 226 -8.04 12.11 36.06
N MET A 227 -7.23 11.75 37.04
CA MET A 227 -7.48 12.06 38.45
C MET A 227 -7.54 13.58 38.66
N THR A 228 -6.57 14.32 38.14
CA THR A 228 -6.52 15.80 38.26
C THR A 228 -7.76 16.44 37.59
N TYR A 229 -8.14 15.96 36.42
CA TYR A 229 -9.31 16.44 35.69
C TYR A 229 -10.63 16.21 36.46
N LEU A 230 -10.82 14.98 36.99
CA LEU A 230 -12.03 14.62 37.75
C LEU A 230 -12.14 15.38 39.10
N ASP A 231 -11.01 15.66 39.73
CA ASP A 231 -10.96 16.44 40.99
C ASP A 231 -11.15 17.95 40.74
N GLY A 232 -11.28 18.39 39.47
CA GLY A 232 -11.41 19.79 39.09
C GLY A 232 -10.12 20.59 39.32
N GLY A 233 -8.98 19.90 39.35
CA GLY A 233 -7.66 20.50 39.42
C GLY A 233 -7.19 21.09 38.08
N GLU A 234 -6.14 21.89 38.12
CA GLU A 234 -5.53 22.44 36.91
C GLU A 234 -4.69 21.37 36.22
N VAL A 235 -5.09 21.01 34.98
CA VAL A 235 -4.34 20.08 34.14
C VAL A 235 -3.19 20.86 33.47
N THR A 236 -1.95 20.48 33.79
CA THR A 236 -0.76 21.14 33.29
C THR A 236 -0.43 20.79 31.85
N GLU A 237 0.41 21.60 31.19
CA GLU A 237 0.86 21.33 29.82
C GLU A 237 1.53 19.95 29.69
N ASP A 238 2.38 19.58 30.65
CA ASP A 238 3.09 18.29 30.64
C ASP A 238 2.12 17.10 30.75
N MET A 239 1.06 17.24 31.56
CA MET A 239 0.00 16.24 31.67
C MET A 239 -0.75 16.09 30.35
N ILE A 240 -1.13 17.20 29.72
CA ILE A 240 -1.81 17.18 28.41
C ILE A 240 -0.91 16.52 27.36
N ARG A 241 0.36 16.91 27.27
CA ARG A 241 1.32 16.32 26.31
C ARG A 241 1.52 14.82 26.54
N THR A 242 1.59 14.39 27.81
CA THR A 242 1.72 12.98 28.17
C THR A 242 0.50 12.19 27.75
N ALA A 243 -0.70 12.69 28.03
CA ALA A 243 -1.95 12.06 27.68
C ALA A 243 -2.13 11.96 26.13
N ILE A 244 -1.86 13.06 25.41
CA ILE A 244 -1.85 13.06 23.93
C ILE A 244 -0.88 11.99 23.41
N ARG A 245 0.36 11.94 23.92
CA ARG A 245 1.35 10.96 23.49
C ARG A 245 0.86 9.53 23.72
N LYS A 246 0.37 9.21 24.92
CA LYS A 246 -0.14 7.87 25.25
C LYS A 246 -1.29 7.45 24.34
N GLY A 247 -2.28 8.33 24.13
CA GLY A 247 -3.40 8.07 23.22
C GLY A 247 -2.96 7.92 21.77
N THR A 248 -1.98 8.71 21.32
CA THR A 248 -1.42 8.62 19.96
C THR A 248 -0.65 7.31 19.77
N LEU A 249 0.20 6.92 20.74
CA LEU A 249 0.95 5.66 20.68
C LEU A 249 0.04 4.42 20.67
N ALA A 250 -1.10 4.49 21.36
CA ALA A 250 -2.12 3.46 21.33
C ALA A 250 -2.89 3.40 19.99
N ALA A 251 -2.69 4.38 19.09
CA ALA A 251 -3.47 4.58 17.87
C ALA A 251 -4.98 4.72 18.12
N GLU A 252 -5.36 5.27 19.27
CA GLU A 252 -6.75 5.51 19.70
C GLU A 252 -7.13 6.99 19.70
N PHE A 253 -6.13 7.87 19.77
CA PHE A 253 -6.27 9.32 19.68
C PHE A 253 -5.36 9.88 18.59
N PHE A 254 -5.86 10.85 17.82
CA PHE A 254 -5.13 11.45 16.72
C PHE A 254 -5.13 12.98 16.84
N PRO A 255 -3.97 13.59 17.17
CA PRO A 255 -3.87 15.04 17.23
C PRO A 255 -4.00 15.67 15.83
N VAL A 256 -4.77 16.74 15.72
CA VAL A 256 -4.99 17.48 14.47
C VAL A 256 -4.32 18.85 14.54
N MET A 257 -3.56 19.15 13.51
CA MET A 257 -2.85 20.39 13.30
C MET A 257 -3.24 21.04 11.98
N CYS A 258 -2.88 22.31 11.77
CA CYS A 258 -3.20 23.01 10.55
C CYS A 258 -2.05 23.91 10.08
N GLY A 259 -2.05 24.21 8.77
CA GLY A 259 -1.04 25.09 8.18
C GLY A 259 -1.13 25.17 6.67
N THR A 260 -0.09 25.72 6.06
CA THR A 260 0.11 25.70 4.61
C THR A 260 1.56 25.41 4.27
N ALA A 261 1.78 24.27 3.64
CA ALA A 261 3.11 23.86 3.22
C ALA A 261 3.65 24.82 2.12
N LEU A 262 2.82 25.27 1.19
CA LEU A 262 3.23 26.20 0.16
C LEU A 262 3.66 27.56 0.76
N GLY A 263 2.89 28.05 1.71
CA GLY A 263 3.22 29.29 2.46
C GLY A 263 4.28 29.15 3.53
N ASN A 264 4.83 27.93 3.74
CA ASN A 264 5.80 27.61 4.80
C ASN A 264 5.34 27.99 6.22
N MET A 265 4.04 27.84 6.49
CA MET A 265 3.42 28.16 7.79
C MET A 265 2.92 26.88 8.47
N GLY A 266 3.24 26.66 9.76
CA GLY A 266 2.82 25.52 10.55
C GLY A 266 3.68 24.26 10.40
N ILE A 267 4.73 24.25 9.57
CA ILE A 267 5.59 23.08 9.34
C ILE A 267 6.57 22.84 10.51
N LYS A 268 7.14 23.89 11.09
CA LYS A 268 8.01 23.73 12.29
C LYS A 268 7.23 23.12 13.47
N PRO A 269 6.04 23.60 13.84
CA PRO A 269 5.19 22.96 14.84
C PRO A 269 4.87 21.51 14.51
N LEU A 270 4.62 21.17 13.23
CA LEU A 270 4.39 19.80 12.79
C LEU A 270 5.60 18.90 13.05
N ILE A 271 6.83 19.36 12.74
CA ILE A 271 8.06 18.58 13.02
C ILE A 271 8.23 18.41 14.53
N ASP A 272 7.94 19.43 15.32
CA ASP A 272 7.98 19.34 16.78
C ASP A 272 6.97 18.31 17.29
N ALA A 273 5.73 18.32 16.79
CA ALA A 273 4.68 17.34 17.14
C ALA A 273 5.10 15.91 16.77
N VAL A 274 5.75 15.71 15.63
CA VAL A 274 6.34 14.41 15.24
C VAL A 274 7.32 13.92 16.29
N THR A 275 8.19 14.79 16.80
CA THR A 275 9.17 14.40 17.86
C THR A 275 8.52 14.12 19.19
N TYR A 276 7.44 14.82 19.54
CA TYR A 276 6.74 14.70 20.83
C TYR A 276 5.75 13.51 20.85
N TYR A 277 4.97 13.30 19.81
CA TYR A 277 3.80 12.42 19.86
C TYR A 277 3.98 11.11 19.10
N LEU A 278 4.80 11.08 18.04
CA LEU A 278 5.01 9.84 17.29
C LEU A 278 6.04 8.92 17.98
N PRO A 279 5.91 7.60 17.82
CA PRO A 279 6.75 6.64 18.51
C PRO A 279 8.21 6.67 18.05
N SER A 280 9.08 6.29 18.97
CA SER A 280 10.42 5.79 18.67
C SER A 280 10.35 4.28 18.41
N PRO A 281 11.41 3.66 17.86
CA PRO A 281 11.44 2.20 17.73
C PRO A 281 11.31 1.44 19.07
N LEU A 282 11.52 2.09 20.21
CA LEU A 282 11.33 1.51 21.55
C LEU A 282 9.87 1.53 22.04
N ASP A 283 9.05 2.42 21.47
CA ASP A 283 7.63 2.53 21.83
C ASP A 283 6.74 1.56 21.05
N VAL A 284 7.29 0.91 20.03
CA VAL A 284 6.57 -0.04 19.17
C VAL A 284 6.73 -1.45 19.72
N GLU A 285 5.69 -2.28 19.60
CA GLU A 285 5.76 -3.69 19.97
C GLU A 285 6.92 -4.39 19.26
N SER A 286 7.53 -5.36 19.95
CA SER A 286 8.55 -6.22 19.37
C SER A 286 8.03 -6.93 18.11
N ILE A 287 8.88 -7.06 17.12
CA ILE A 287 8.47 -7.67 15.86
C ILE A 287 8.36 -9.19 16.01
N LYS A 288 7.21 -9.70 15.61
CA LYS A 288 6.90 -11.14 15.60
C LYS A 288 7.29 -11.75 14.25
N GLY A 289 7.59 -13.04 14.30
CA GLY A 289 7.93 -13.83 13.13
C GLY A 289 7.93 -15.31 13.48
N THR A 290 8.50 -16.13 12.63
CA THR A 290 8.64 -17.56 12.83
C THR A 290 10.08 -18.00 12.63
N THR A 291 10.49 -19.05 13.33
CA THR A 291 11.76 -19.76 13.01
C THR A 291 11.60 -20.51 11.68
N LEU A 292 12.72 -21.01 11.14
CA LEU A 292 12.67 -21.87 9.94
C LEU A 292 11.83 -23.15 10.14
N ASN A 293 11.59 -23.54 11.38
CA ASN A 293 10.77 -24.70 11.74
C ASN A 293 9.29 -24.36 11.96
N GLY A 294 8.90 -23.09 11.78
CA GLY A 294 7.52 -22.63 11.98
C GLY A 294 7.14 -22.29 13.42
N GLU A 295 8.08 -22.30 14.36
CA GLU A 295 7.84 -21.89 15.75
C GLU A 295 7.79 -20.36 15.84
N GLU A 296 6.96 -19.81 16.72
CA GLU A 296 6.91 -18.37 16.97
C GLU A 296 8.26 -17.85 17.46
N ALA A 297 8.67 -16.74 16.92
CA ALA A 297 9.90 -16.04 17.27
C ALA A 297 9.63 -14.52 17.38
N GLU A 298 10.35 -13.88 18.27
CA GLU A 298 10.22 -12.45 18.53
C GLU A 298 11.59 -11.79 18.53
N ARG A 299 11.66 -10.53 18.10
CA ARG A 299 12.86 -9.70 18.14
C ARG A 299 12.54 -8.36 18.80
N HIS A 300 13.32 -8.04 19.83
CA HIS A 300 13.19 -6.78 20.54
C HIS A 300 14.08 -5.70 19.90
N PRO A 301 13.68 -4.42 19.95
CA PRO A 301 14.45 -3.31 19.38
C PRO A 301 15.69 -3.01 20.22
N SER A 302 16.76 -3.80 20.05
CA SER A 302 18.04 -3.66 20.75
C SER A 302 19.22 -3.98 19.83
N ASP A 303 20.28 -3.17 19.90
CA ASP A 303 21.53 -3.39 19.15
C ASP A 303 22.28 -4.65 19.56
N SER A 304 22.02 -5.18 20.76
CA SER A 304 22.62 -6.40 21.30
C SER A 304 21.88 -7.69 20.90
N GLU A 305 20.67 -7.57 20.35
CA GLU A 305 19.90 -8.70 19.81
C GLU A 305 20.53 -9.24 18.52
N PRO A 306 20.22 -10.48 18.11
CA PRO A 306 20.58 -10.98 16.80
C PRO A 306 20.01 -10.10 15.67
N PHE A 307 20.82 -9.86 14.65
CA PHE A 307 20.40 -9.05 13.52
C PHE A 307 19.15 -9.61 12.84
N ALA A 308 18.16 -8.75 12.64
CA ALA A 308 16.99 -9.03 11.82
C ALA A 308 16.49 -7.74 11.15
N ALA A 309 16.30 -7.83 9.84
CA ALA A 309 15.84 -6.71 9.01
C ALA A 309 14.84 -7.21 7.94
N LEU A 310 13.95 -6.34 7.53
CA LEU A 310 13.00 -6.59 6.45
C LEU A 310 13.40 -5.79 5.22
N ALA A 311 13.60 -6.48 4.09
CA ALA A 311 13.77 -5.86 2.79
C ALA A 311 12.39 -5.43 2.26
N PHE A 312 12.10 -4.12 2.28
CA PHE A 312 10.77 -3.62 1.93
C PHE A 312 10.66 -3.03 0.53
N LYS A 313 11.81 -2.73 -0.11
CA LYS A 313 11.85 -2.20 -1.47
C LYS A 313 13.12 -2.62 -2.18
N VAL A 314 12.98 -3.04 -3.43
CA VAL A 314 14.10 -3.27 -4.34
C VAL A 314 13.95 -2.32 -5.53
N MET A 315 15.06 -1.72 -5.97
CA MET A 315 15.08 -0.91 -7.18
C MET A 315 16.37 -1.13 -7.96
N THR A 316 16.33 -0.86 -9.26
CA THR A 316 17.49 -0.87 -10.13
C THR A 316 17.98 0.55 -10.34
N ASP A 317 19.23 0.79 -9.98
CA ASP A 317 19.88 2.08 -10.14
C ASP A 317 20.90 2.01 -11.30
N PRO A 318 20.93 2.99 -12.21
CA PRO A 318 21.83 2.93 -13.37
C PRO A 318 23.32 2.99 -13.01
N PHE A 319 23.69 3.49 -11.84
CA PHE A 319 25.09 3.69 -11.45
C PHE A 319 25.61 2.63 -10.48
N VAL A 320 24.79 2.21 -9.51
CA VAL A 320 25.21 1.25 -8.47
C VAL A 320 24.57 -0.12 -8.64
N GLY A 321 23.68 -0.28 -9.61
CA GLY A 321 22.98 -1.51 -9.88
C GLY A 321 21.79 -1.74 -8.92
N ARG A 322 21.64 -2.96 -8.43
CA ARG A 322 20.52 -3.33 -7.57
C ARG A 322 20.70 -2.75 -6.16
N LEU A 323 19.71 -1.98 -5.73
CA LEU A 323 19.56 -1.42 -4.38
C LEU A 323 18.42 -2.15 -3.66
N THR A 324 18.69 -2.63 -2.46
CA THR A 324 17.69 -3.23 -1.58
C THR A 324 17.53 -2.38 -0.34
N PHE A 325 16.39 -1.73 -0.20
CA PHE A 325 16.05 -0.96 1.00
C PHE A 325 15.56 -1.90 2.09
N PHE A 326 16.07 -1.71 3.28
CA PHE A 326 15.72 -2.53 4.42
C PHE A 326 15.61 -1.71 5.70
N ARG A 327 14.75 -2.17 6.61
CA ARG A 327 14.64 -1.67 7.97
C ARG A 327 15.22 -2.69 8.93
N VAL A 328 16.09 -2.22 9.83
CA VAL A 328 16.64 -3.03 10.92
C VAL A 328 15.69 -3.02 12.11
N TYR A 329 15.20 -4.18 12.51
CA TYR A 329 14.32 -4.35 13.68
C TYR A 329 15.09 -4.72 14.93
N SER A 330 16.20 -5.46 14.80
CA SER A 330 17.07 -5.84 15.92
C SER A 330 18.51 -6.00 15.47
N GLY A 331 19.41 -5.82 16.41
CA GLY A 331 20.84 -6.05 16.21
C GLY A 331 21.53 -4.96 15.43
N HIS A 332 22.73 -5.28 15.00
CA HIS A 332 23.56 -4.37 14.23
C HIS A 332 24.27 -5.13 13.09
N LEU A 333 24.61 -4.44 12.01
CA LEU A 333 25.27 -5.03 10.84
C LEU A 333 26.28 -4.07 10.25
N SER A 334 27.48 -4.59 9.95
CA SER A 334 28.54 -3.84 9.28
C SER A 334 28.60 -4.14 7.78
N SER A 335 29.02 -3.17 7.00
CA SER A 335 29.32 -3.30 5.58
C SER A 335 30.34 -4.44 5.35
N GLY A 336 30.14 -5.23 4.29
CA GLY A 336 30.96 -6.40 3.98
C GLY A 336 30.54 -7.69 4.71
N SER A 337 29.62 -7.64 5.66
CA SER A 337 29.11 -8.79 6.41
C SER A 337 28.25 -9.72 5.55
N TYR A 338 28.06 -10.94 6.05
CA TYR A 338 27.11 -11.90 5.50
C TYR A 338 25.82 -11.90 6.30
N VAL A 339 24.70 -12.10 5.62
CA VAL A 339 23.38 -12.28 6.19
C VAL A 339 22.71 -13.51 5.57
N LEU A 340 21.78 -14.09 6.29
CA LEU A 340 20.89 -15.13 5.78
C LEU A 340 19.60 -14.45 5.27
N ASN A 341 19.25 -14.70 4.02
CA ASN A 341 17.88 -14.50 3.54
C ASN A 341 17.08 -15.75 3.94
N SER A 342 16.30 -15.61 5.01
CA SER A 342 15.61 -16.76 5.62
C SER A 342 14.40 -17.24 4.81
N ASN A 343 13.81 -16.39 3.97
CA ASN A 343 12.71 -16.79 3.09
C ASN A 343 13.17 -17.70 1.95
N LYS A 344 14.44 -17.57 1.53
CA LYS A 344 15.03 -18.31 0.40
C LYS A 344 16.13 -19.26 0.82
N ASP A 345 16.41 -19.37 2.11
CA ASP A 345 17.51 -20.15 2.69
C ASP A 345 18.83 -19.91 1.94
N SER A 346 19.14 -18.64 1.69
CA SER A 346 20.33 -18.25 0.94
C SER A 346 21.19 -17.26 1.69
N LYS A 347 22.51 -17.53 1.74
CA LYS A 347 23.48 -16.63 2.34
C LYS A 347 23.91 -15.58 1.33
N GLU A 348 23.78 -14.32 1.71
CA GLU A 348 24.15 -13.19 0.86
C GLU A 348 25.15 -12.27 1.55
N ARG A 349 25.97 -11.60 0.74
CA ARG A 349 26.93 -10.62 1.25
C ARG A 349 26.42 -9.21 1.02
N ILE A 350 26.35 -8.42 2.08
CA ILE A 350 26.14 -6.98 2.01
C ILE A 350 27.43 -6.33 1.48
N GLY A 351 27.40 -5.78 0.29
CA GLY A 351 28.57 -5.09 -0.29
C GLY A 351 28.81 -3.76 0.38
N ARG A 352 27.99 -2.78 0.07
CA ARG A 352 27.99 -1.42 0.65
C ARG A 352 26.63 -1.13 1.27
N ILE A 353 26.65 -0.29 2.29
CA ILE A 353 25.43 0.22 2.92
C ILE A 353 25.33 1.71 2.63
N LEU A 354 24.19 2.16 2.16
CA LEU A 354 23.92 3.53 1.79
C LEU A 354 22.82 4.10 2.67
N GLN A 355 23.05 5.27 3.24
CA GLN A 355 22.01 6.11 3.81
C GLN A 355 21.51 7.06 2.74
N MET A 356 20.20 7.11 2.59
CA MET A 356 19.58 7.97 1.59
C MET A 356 19.28 9.35 2.18
N HIS A 357 19.59 10.39 1.40
CA HIS A 357 19.25 11.77 1.68
C HIS A 357 18.62 12.34 0.40
N ALA A 358 17.34 12.06 0.22
CA ALA A 358 16.64 12.33 -1.05
C ALA A 358 17.41 11.69 -2.24
N ASN A 359 17.90 12.48 -3.20
CA ASN A 359 18.70 11.99 -4.33
C ASN A 359 20.17 11.71 -4.00
N ASN A 360 20.65 12.15 -2.85
CA ASN A 360 22.04 11.96 -2.45
C ASN A 360 22.20 10.66 -1.67
N ARG A 361 23.33 10.01 -1.87
CA ARG A 361 23.68 8.73 -1.22
C ARG A 361 24.93 8.92 -0.41
N LYS A 362 24.87 8.61 0.88
CA LYS A 362 26.02 8.60 1.76
C LYS A 362 26.37 7.16 2.11
N GLU A 363 27.57 6.73 1.81
CA GLU A 363 28.05 5.41 2.23
C GLU A 363 28.28 5.43 3.75
N ILE A 364 27.75 4.41 4.43
CA ILE A 364 27.91 4.20 5.87
C ILE A 364 28.48 2.80 6.13
N THR A 365 29.21 2.67 7.23
CA THR A 365 29.88 1.42 7.59
C THR A 365 28.99 0.47 8.38
N ASP A 366 28.08 1.01 9.16
CA ASP A 366 27.29 0.24 10.12
C ASP A 366 25.85 0.72 10.13
N VAL A 367 24.92 -0.19 10.36
CA VAL A 367 23.50 0.06 10.64
C VAL A 367 23.10 -0.62 11.93
N TYR A 368 22.17 -0.01 12.62
CA TYR A 368 21.71 -0.39 13.95
C TYR A 368 20.19 -0.56 13.98
N THR A 369 19.67 -1.15 15.04
CA THR A 369 18.23 -1.24 15.30
C THR A 369 17.52 0.09 15.02
N GLY A 370 16.38 0.06 14.33
CA GLY A 370 15.60 1.25 13.96
C GLY A 370 16.11 2.00 12.74
N ASP A 371 17.25 1.62 12.16
CA ASP A 371 17.75 2.26 10.94
C ASP A 371 17.01 1.81 9.69
N ILE A 372 16.87 2.74 8.76
CA ILE A 372 16.42 2.50 7.39
C ILE A 372 17.59 2.83 6.47
N ALA A 373 18.01 1.86 5.66
CA ALA A 373 19.16 1.98 4.78
C ALA A 373 18.96 1.19 3.48
N ALA A 374 19.86 1.37 2.52
CA ALA A 374 19.89 0.59 1.29
C ALA A 374 21.18 -0.23 1.21
N ALA A 375 21.08 -1.49 0.83
CA ALA A 375 22.21 -2.37 0.58
C ALA A 375 22.50 -2.52 -0.91
N VAL A 376 23.78 -2.53 -1.27
CA VAL A 376 24.25 -2.88 -2.59
C VAL A 376 24.89 -4.26 -2.54
N GLY A 377 24.61 -5.10 -3.52
CA GLY A 377 25.27 -6.40 -3.67
C GLY A 377 24.41 -7.63 -3.32
N LEU A 378 23.19 -7.42 -2.82
CA LEU A 378 22.22 -8.50 -2.64
C LEU A 378 21.67 -8.94 -4.00
N LYS A 379 21.83 -10.24 -4.31
CA LYS A 379 21.48 -10.78 -5.64
C LYS A 379 20.10 -11.45 -5.66
N ASN A 380 19.78 -12.18 -4.60
CA ASN A 380 18.57 -13.01 -4.54
C ASN A 380 17.45 -12.39 -3.71
N THR A 381 17.77 -11.40 -2.87
CA THR A 381 16.78 -10.74 -2.01
C THR A 381 15.74 -9.98 -2.81
N THR A 382 14.48 -10.24 -2.55
CA THR A 382 13.33 -9.55 -3.13
C THR A 382 12.55 -8.80 -2.05
N THR A 383 11.60 -7.98 -2.46
CA THR A 383 10.74 -7.25 -1.53
C THR A 383 9.93 -8.22 -0.67
N GLY A 384 9.92 -7.99 0.64
CA GLY A 384 9.28 -8.86 1.63
C GLY A 384 10.21 -9.90 2.25
N ASP A 385 11.43 -10.07 1.73
CA ASP A 385 12.39 -11.03 2.30
C ASP A 385 12.97 -10.52 3.63
N THR A 386 13.23 -11.45 4.53
CA THR A 386 13.91 -11.20 5.80
C THR A 386 15.40 -11.45 5.68
N LEU A 387 16.20 -10.50 6.14
CA LEU A 387 17.65 -10.62 6.28
C LEU A 387 18.00 -10.76 7.76
N CYS A 388 18.64 -11.85 8.17
CA CYS A 388 18.90 -12.11 9.57
C CYS A 388 20.26 -12.74 9.84
N ASP A 389 20.59 -12.89 11.14
CA ASP A 389 21.75 -13.62 11.60
C ASP A 389 21.61 -15.13 11.29
N GLU A 390 22.63 -15.71 10.67
CA GLU A 390 22.67 -17.14 10.28
C GLU A 390 22.52 -18.08 11.48
N LYS A 391 22.97 -17.68 12.68
CA LYS A 391 22.94 -18.51 13.87
C LYS A 391 21.60 -18.52 14.59
N LYS A 392 20.81 -17.48 14.40
CA LYS A 392 19.47 -17.31 14.99
C LYS A 392 18.48 -16.86 13.92
N PRO A 393 18.16 -17.72 12.96
CA PRO A 393 17.29 -17.34 11.85
C PRO A 393 15.88 -17.04 12.31
N VAL A 394 15.27 -16.07 11.66
CA VAL A 394 13.87 -15.68 11.83
C VAL A 394 13.30 -15.32 10.48
N ILE A 395 12.04 -15.63 10.24
CA ILE A 395 11.25 -15.13 9.11
C ILE A 395 10.27 -14.14 9.72
N LEU A 396 10.43 -12.86 9.40
CA LEU A 396 9.48 -11.83 9.79
C LEU A 396 8.20 -11.98 8.96
N GLU A 397 7.09 -11.53 9.50
CA GLU A 397 5.80 -11.61 8.83
C GLU A 397 5.86 -11.01 7.41
N SER A 398 5.41 -11.78 6.43
CA SER A 398 5.46 -11.38 5.02
C SER A 398 4.34 -10.40 4.67
N LEU A 399 4.60 -9.55 3.67
CA LEU A 399 3.57 -8.68 3.10
C LEU A 399 2.60 -9.51 2.25
N HIS A 400 1.30 -9.27 2.45
CA HIS A 400 0.30 -9.77 1.53
C HIS A 400 0.36 -8.93 0.23
N VAL A 401 0.66 -9.59 -0.88
CA VAL A 401 0.71 -8.96 -2.21
C VAL A 401 -0.62 -9.20 -2.91
N PRO A 402 -1.39 -8.15 -3.22
CA PRO A 402 -2.64 -8.31 -3.94
C PRO A 402 -2.40 -8.79 -5.37
N ASP A 403 -3.34 -9.56 -5.88
CA ASP A 403 -3.28 -9.99 -7.28
C ASP A 403 -3.59 -8.82 -8.24
N PRO A 404 -2.89 -8.76 -9.39
CA PRO A 404 -3.14 -7.74 -10.40
C PRO A 404 -4.54 -7.88 -11.00
N VAL A 405 -5.18 -6.74 -11.27
CA VAL A 405 -6.57 -6.71 -11.77
C VAL A 405 -6.67 -6.35 -13.26
N MET A 406 -5.58 -5.88 -13.87
CA MET A 406 -5.54 -5.42 -15.25
C MET A 406 -4.39 -6.05 -16.02
N GLN A 407 -4.58 -6.29 -17.32
CA GLN A 407 -3.58 -6.90 -18.20
C GLN A 407 -3.43 -6.13 -19.51
N LEU A 408 -2.19 -6.09 -20.03
CA LEU A 408 -1.83 -5.57 -21.35
C LEU A 408 -0.99 -6.60 -22.09
N ALA A 409 -1.21 -6.74 -23.39
CA ALA A 409 -0.31 -7.47 -24.26
C ALA A 409 0.82 -6.52 -24.71
N VAL A 410 2.05 -6.98 -24.62
CA VAL A 410 3.26 -6.22 -25.02
C VAL A 410 4.03 -7.01 -26.05
N GLU A 411 4.30 -6.40 -27.20
CA GLU A 411 5.02 -7.01 -28.30
C GLU A 411 6.23 -6.16 -28.69
N PRO A 412 7.45 -6.72 -28.78
CA PRO A 412 8.63 -5.98 -29.21
C PRO A 412 8.49 -5.58 -30.66
N LYS A 413 8.91 -4.37 -31.03
CA LYS A 413 8.87 -3.89 -32.42
C LYS A 413 9.92 -4.57 -33.30
N SER A 414 10.99 -5.06 -32.73
CA SER A 414 12.06 -5.75 -33.43
C SER A 414 12.59 -6.95 -32.67
N LYS A 415 13.28 -7.86 -33.36
CA LYS A 415 13.93 -9.01 -32.72
C LYS A 415 15.02 -8.56 -31.72
N ALA A 416 15.70 -7.44 -32.00
CA ALA A 416 16.69 -6.88 -31.09
C ALA A 416 16.07 -6.32 -29.78
N ASP A 417 14.79 -5.91 -29.82
CA ASP A 417 14.08 -5.44 -28.65
C ASP A 417 13.53 -6.60 -27.80
N GLN A 418 13.43 -7.80 -28.35
CA GLN A 418 12.87 -8.97 -27.63
C GLN A 418 13.71 -9.33 -26.38
N ASP A 419 15.04 -9.44 -26.54
CA ASP A 419 15.92 -9.77 -25.43
C ASP A 419 15.99 -8.66 -24.40
N LYS A 420 16.01 -7.39 -24.87
CA LYS A 420 15.96 -6.22 -23.99
C LYS A 420 14.65 -6.15 -23.23
N MET A 421 13.52 -6.44 -23.89
CA MET A 421 12.20 -6.46 -23.28
C MET A 421 12.11 -7.51 -22.19
N ALA A 422 12.58 -8.74 -22.44
CA ALA A 422 12.59 -9.79 -21.44
C ALA A 422 13.39 -9.39 -20.19
N LEU A 423 14.59 -8.80 -20.37
CA LEU A 423 15.40 -8.31 -19.27
C LEU A 423 14.74 -7.13 -18.54
N ALA A 424 14.13 -6.19 -19.25
CA ALA A 424 13.45 -5.06 -18.67
C ALA A 424 12.24 -5.52 -17.83
N LEU A 425 11.40 -6.38 -18.37
CA LEU A 425 10.24 -6.93 -17.68
C LEU A 425 10.63 -7.75 -16.44
N GLN A 426 11.71 -8.54 -16.52
CA GLN A 426 12.23 -9.25 -15.36
C GLN A 426 12.65 -8.30 -14.24
N LYS A 427 13.42 -7.25 -14.56
CA LYS A 427 13.88 -6.27 -13.57
C LYS A 427 12.72 -5.50 -12.94
N LEU A 428 11.75 -5.08 -13.74
CA LEU A 428 10.56 -4.39 -13.26
C LEU A 428 9.72 -5.31 -12.33
N ALA A 429 9.60 -6.60 -12.66
CA ALA A 429 8.91 -7.58 -11.81
C ALA A 429 9.67 -7.89 -10.50
N GLU A 430 11.01 -7.76 -10.49
CA GLU A 430 11.79 -7.88 -9.26
C GLU A 430 11.60 -6.67 -8.32
N GLU A 431 11.32 -5.50 -8.87
CA GLU A 431 11.07 -4.26 -8.13
C GLU A 431 9.65 -4.24 -7.54
N ASP A 432 8.67 -4.66 -8.33
CA ASP A 432 7.25 -4.61 -7.99
C ASP A 432 6.59 -6.00 -8.02
N PRO A 433 6.29 -6.61 -6.86
CA PRO A 433 5.67 -7.93 -6.79
C PRO A 433 4.21 -7.97 -7.28
N THR A 434 3.53 -6.83 -7.43
CA THR A 434 2.20 -6.75 -8.05
C THR A 434 2.26 -6.75 -9.57
N PHE A 435 3.43 -6.48 -10.13
CA PHE A 435 3.67 -6.58 -11.56
C PHE A 435 4.01 -8.02 -11.93
N LYS A 436 3.13 -8.66 -12.69
CA LYS A 436 3.31 -10.04 -13.16
C LYS A 436 3.56 -10.04 -14.66
N VAL A 437 4.46 -10.92 -15.09
CA VAL A 437 4.77 -11.14 -16.49
C VAL A 437 4.58 -12.62 -16.80
N HIS A 438 3.80 -12.94 -17.80
CA HIS A 438 3.66 -14.30 -18.29
C HIS A 438 3.53 -14.32 -19.82
N THR A 439 3.91 -15.43 -20.41
CA THR A 439 3.70 -15.66 -21.84
C THR A 439 2.45 -16.49 -21.99
N ASN A 440 1.49 -16.02 -22.77
CA ASN A 440 0.34 -16.81 -23.14
C ASN A 440 0.82 -17.95 -24.06
N THR A 441 0.65 -19.19 -23.60
CA THR A 441 1.15 -20.37 -24.32
C THR A 441 0.42 -20.65 -25.62
N GLU A 442 -0.81 -20.18 -25.75
CA GLU A 442 -1.65 -20.38 -26.95
C GLU A 442 -1.32 -19.32 -28.02
N THR A 443 -1.17 -18.06 -27.62
CA THR A 443 -0.96 -16.95 -28.55
C THR A 443 0.51 -16.58 -28.71
N GLY A 444 1.38 -17.05 -27.83
CA GLY A 444 2.79 -16.68 -27.77
C GLY A 444 3.02 -15.22 -27.32
N GLN A 445 1.96 -14.49 -26.96
CA GLN A 445 2.05 -13.09 -26.54
C GLN A 445 2.63 -12.96 -25.14
N THR A 446 3.49 -11.99 -24.94
CA THR A 446 3.90 -11.57 -23.60
C THR A 446 2.81 -10.67 -23.02
N VAL A 447 2.27 -11.10 -21.88
CA VAL A 447 1.21 -10.38 -21.15
C VAL A 447 1.82 -9.84 -19.86
N ILE A 448 1.59 -8.56 -19.61
CA ILE A 448 1.91 -7.88 -18.37
C ILE A 448 0.63 -7.62 -17.58
N ALA A 449 0.67 -7.81 -16.28
CA ALA A 449 -0.47 -7.61 -15.40
C ALA A 449 -0.08 -6.67 -14.24
N GLY A 450 -0.98 -5.78 -13.86
CA GLY A 450 -0.75 -4.76 -12.84
C GLY A 450 -2.03 -4.31 -12.14
N MET A 451 -1.89 -3.34 -11.24
CA MET A 451 -2.96 -2.90 -10.35
C MET A 451 -3.94 -1.90 -11.01
N GLY A 452 -3.57 -1.30 -12.12
CA GLY A 452 -4.41 -0.35 -12.84
C GLY A 452 -3.76 0.19 -14.10
N GLU A 453 -4.49 1.06 -14.81
CA GLU A 453 -4.05 1.64 -16.08
C GLU A 453 -2.79 2.48 -15.91
N LEU A 454 -2.79 3.36 -14.90
CA LEU A 454 -1.64 4.22 -14.62
C LEU A 454 -0.41 3.41 -14.23
N HIS A 455 -0.58 2.35 -13.43
CA HIS A 455 0.51 1.47 -13.05
C HIS A 455 1.19 0.84 -14.27
N LEU A 456 0.40 0.24 -15.17
CA LEU A 456 0.93 -0.40 -16.38
C LEU A 456 1.54 0.63 -17.36
N ASP A 457 0.92 1.81 -17.50
CA ASP A 457 1.43 2.90 -18.33
C ASP A 457 2.81 3.39 -17.85
N VAL A 458 2.97 3.57 -16.53
CA VAL A 458 4.26 3.93 -15.92
C VAL A 458 5.33 2.86 -16.23
N LEU A 459 5.00 1.57 -16.06
CA LEU A 459 5.96 0.48 -16.29
C LEU A 459 6.36 0.36 -17.77
N VAL A 460 5.42 0.54 -18.68
CA VAL A 460 5.69 0.57 -20.13
C VAL A 460 6.58 1.76 -20.50
N ASP A 461 6.32 2.93 -19.93
CA ASP A 461 7.14 4.11 -20.19
C ASP A 461 8.54 3.96 -19.56
N ARG A 462 8.68 3.37 -18.38
CA ARG A 462 9.97 3.00 -17.78
C ARG A 462 10.75 2.03 -18.69
N MET A 463 10.08 1.02 -19.21
CA MET A 463 10.69 0.08 -20.16
C MET A 463 11.29 0.81 -21.36
N LYS A 464 10.57 1.81 -21.90
CA LYS A 464 11.05 2.62 -23.01
C LYS A 464 12.20 3.56 -22.61
N ARG A 465 12.08 4.30 -21.50
CA ARG A 465 13.04 5.34 -21.09
C ARG A 465 14.32 4.75 -20.49
N GLU A 466 14.19 3.81 -19.56
CA GLU A 466 15.33 3.26 -18.81
C GLU A 466 16.05 2.16 -19.59
N PHE A 467 15.28 1.26 -20.24
CA PHE A 467 15.83 0.09 -20.93
C PHE A 467 15.96 0.24 -22.45
N LYS A 468 15.48 1.37 -23.01
CA LYS A 468 15.51 1.63 -24.44
C LYS A 468 14.84 0.53 -25.27
N VAL A 469 13.70 0.05 -24.82
CA VAL A 469 12.88 -0.97 -25.48
C VAL A 469 11.74 -0.29 -26.25
N GLU A 470 11.64 -0.56 -27.55
CA GLU A 470 10.49 -0.18 -28.34
C GLU A 470 9.51 -1.36 -28.42
N ALA A 471 8.32 -1.16 -27.90
CA ALA A 471 7.25 -2.17 -27.87
C ALA A 471 5.92 -1.60 -28.34
N ASN A 472 5.10 -2.44 -28.97
CA ASN A 472 3.69 -2.18 -29.17
C ASN A 472 2.94 -2.68 -27.94
N VAL A 473 2.00 -1.86 -27.48
CA VAL A 473 1.13 -2.20 -26.34
C VAL A 473 -0.25 -2.47 -26.90
N GLY A 474 -0.80 -3.65 -26.58
CA GLY A 474 -2.15 -4.04 -26.98
C GLY A 474 -3.22 -3.35 -26.12
N ALA A 475 -4.48 -3.52 -26.50
CA ALA A 475 -5.59 -3.05 -25.68
C ALA A 475 -5.52 -3.68 -24.28
N PRO A 476 -5.87 -2.93 -23.24
CA PRO A 476 -5.91 -3.45 -21.89
C PRO A 476 -6.78 -4.71 -21.81
N GLN A 477 -6.26 -5.74 -21.15
CA GLN A 477 -7.01 -6.96 -20.89
C GLN A 477 -7.44 -7.00 -19.41
N VAL A 478 -8.69 -7.36 -19.20
CA VAL A 478 -9.26 -7.49 -17.86
C VAL A 478 -8.89 -8.85 -17.28
N ALA A 479 -8.42 -8.88 -16.05
CA ALA A 479 -8.15 -10.13 -15.34
C ALA A 479 -9.47 -10.74 -14.84
N TYR A 480 -10.16 -11.41 -15.73
CA TYR A 480 -11.35 -12.17 -15.37
C TYR A 480 -11.01 -13.32 -14.42
N ARG A 481 -11.99 -13.79 -13.70
CA ARG A 481 -11.93 -14.98 -12.85
C ARG A 481 -13.08 -15.91 -13.20
N GLU A 482 -12.97 -17.15 -12.78
CA GLU A 482 -14.05 -18.10 -12.83
C GLU A 482 -14.46 -18.49 -11.41
N THR A 483 -15.70 -18.87 -11.20
CA THR A 483 -16.19 -19.46 -9.95
C THR A 483 -17.33 -20.44 -10.26
N ILE A 484 -17.81 -21.13 -9.25
CA ILE A 484 -18.91 -22.07 -9.35
C ILE A 484 -20.13 -21.58 -8.58
N LEU A 485 -21.32 -21.81 -9.11
CA LEU A 485 -22.57 -21.45 -8.44
C LEU A 485 -23.21 -22.63 -7.70
N ASN A 486 -22.95 -23.86 -8.14
CA ASN A 486 -23.56 -25.05 -7.58
C ASN A 486 -22.51 -26.03 -7.05
N THR A 487 -22.90 -26.74 -6.02
CA THR A 487 -22.13 -27.89 -5.52
C THR A 487 -22.18 -29.03 -6.52
N GLY A 488 -21.06 -29.69 -6.80
CA GLY A 488 -20.98 -30.83 -7.69
C GLY A 488 -19.95 -31.85 -7.21
N GLU A 489 -20.26 -33.12 -7.48
CA GLU A 489 -19.35 -34.24 -7.24
C GLU A 489 -18.68 -34.65 -8.55
N CYS A 490 -17.36 -34.50 -8.58
CA CYS A 490 -16.56 -34.65 -9.79
C CYS A 490 -15.59 -35.84 -9.64
N GLU A 491 -15.63 -36.74 -10.62
CA GLU A 491 -14.71 -37.88 -10.70
C GLU A 491 -13.51 -37.50 -11.55
N GLY A 492 -12.30 -37.74 -11.02
CA GLY A 492 -11.08 -37.67 -11.79
C GLY A 492 -10.43 -39.06 -11.85
N LYS A 493 -10.43 -39.69 -13.02
CA LYS A 493 -9.88 -41.03 -13.22
C LYS A 493 -8.85 -41.02 -14.33
N TYR A 494 -7.63 -41.38 -14.01
CA TYR A 494 -6.52 -41.46 -14.95
C TYR A 494 -5.97 -42.88 -14.98
N ILE A 495 -6.11 -43.54 -16.12
CA ILE A 495 -5.57 -44.88 -16.37
C ILE A 495 -4.80 -44.86 -17.68
N LYS A 496 -3.54 -45.24 -17.64
CA LYS A 496 -2.69 -45.40 -18.83
C LYS A 496 -1.91 -46.71 -18.73
N GLN A 497 -2.09 -47.58 -19.68
CA GLN A 497 -1.29 -48.79 -19.84
C GLN A 497 -0.51 -48.74 -21.16
N SER A 498 0.79 -48.75 -21.09
CA SER A 498 1.69 -48.73 -22.25
C SER A 498 2.84 -49.72 -21.98
N GLY A 499 2.70 -50.96 -22.38
CA GLY A 499 3.77 -51.93 -22.54
C GLY A 499 4.85 -52.06 -21.41
N GLY A 500 4.50 -51.74 -20.17
CA GLY A 500 5.40 -51.70 -19.00
C GLY A 500 4.59 -51.36 -17.75
N ARG A 501 5.20 -50.65 -16.77
CA ARG A 501 4.53 -50.16 -15.56
C ARG A 501 3.43 -49.21 -15.97
N GLY A 502 2.20 -49.45 -15.56
CA GLY A 502 1.04 -48.61 -15.84
C GLY A 502 1.02 -47.32 -15.02
N GLN A 503 0.02 -46.51 -15.23
CA GLN A 503 -0.29 -45.31 -14.43
C GLN A 503 -1.74 -45.37 -14.01
N TYR A 504 -2.02 -45.19 -12.71
CA TYR A 504 -3.35 -45.23 -12.14
C TYR A 504 -3.52 -44.15 -11.08
N GLY A 505 -4.52 -43.31 -11.24
CA GLY A 505 -4.95 -42.33 -10.23
C GLY A 505 -6.45 -42.13 -10.31
N HIS A 506 -7.15 -42.17 -9.19
CA HIS A 506 -8.60 -42.03 -9.14
C HIS A 506 -9.02 -41.28 -7.88
N VAL A 507 -9.74 -40.20 -8.04
CA VAL A 507 -10.24 -39.35 -6.98
C VAL A 507 -11.69 -38.91 -7.21
N TRP A 508 -12.43 -38.78 -6.12
CA TRP A 508 -13.73 -38.13 -6.09
C TRP A 508 -13.62 -36.87 -5.26
N VAL A 509 -13.92 -35.73 -5.86
CA VAL A 509 -13.84 -34.43 -5.24
C VAL A 509 -15.19 -33.72 -5.30
N ARG A 510 -15.70 -33.30 -4.17
CA ARG A 510 -16.86 -32.42 -4.10
C ARG A 510 -16.38 -30.98 -4.14
N PHE A 511 -16.85 -30.23 -5.12
CA PHE A 511 -16.62 -28.80 -5.23
C PHE A 511 -17.85 -28.04 -4.76
N GLU A 512 -17.63 -27.04 -3.91
CA GLU A 512 -18.67 -26.19 -3.32
C GLU A 512 -18.30 -24.73 -3.47
N PRO A 513 -19.28 -23.81 -3.69
CA PRO A 513 -19.01 -22.38 -3.63
C PRO A 513 -18.47 -21.97 -2.24
N ASN A 514 -17.44 -21.14 -2.21
CA ASN A 514 -16.77 -20.70 -0.96
C ASN A 514 -16.63 -19.17 -0.95
N HIS A 515 -17.76 -18.49 -1.04
CA HIS A 515 -17.84 -17.03 -1.23
C HIS A 515 -16.89 -16.26 -0.30
N ASP A 516 -16.08 -15.40 -0.90
CA ASP A 516 -15.13 -14.47 -0.25
C ASP A 516 -14.07 -15.13 0.65
N LYS A 517 -13.85 -16.45 0.52
CA LYS A 517 -12.87 -17.18 1.33
C LYS A 517 -11.73 -17.80 0.52
N GLY A 518 -11.76 -17.61 -0.79
CA GLY A 518 -10.76 -18.18 -1.69
C GLY A 518 -10.82 -19.70 -1.80
N TYR A 519 -9.66 -20.29 -2.09
CA TYR A 519 -9.54 -21.75 -2.19
C TYR A 519 -9.41 -22.39 -0.80
N GLU A 520 -10.19 -23.44 -0.57
CA GLU A 520 -10.13 -24.27 0.65
C GLU A 520 -10.08 -25.74 0.24
N PHE A 521 -9.12 -26.49 0.79
CA PHE A 521 -9.03 -27.93 0.64
C PHE A 521 -9.44 -28.66 1.91
N VAL A 522 -10.28 -29.65 1.80
CA VAL A 522 -10.72 -30.50 2.92
C VAL A 522 -10.47 -31.97 2.59
N ASP A 523 -9.75 -32.64 3.47
CA ASP A 523 -9.56 -34.10 3.42
C ASP A 523 -10.64 -34.79 4.24
N GLN A 524 -11.50 -35.56 3.57
CA GLN A 524 -12.53 -36.42 4.17
C GLN A 524 -12.37 -37.90 3.75
N VAL A 525 -11.18 -38.30 3.33
CA VAL A 525 -10.89 -39.67 2.90
C VAL A 525 -11.02 -40.64 4.10
N VAL A 526 -11.82 -41.67 3.93
CA VAL A 526 -12.01 -42.71 4.96
C VAL A 526 -11.49 -44.07 4.40
N GLY A 527 -10.94 -44.89 5.28
CA GLY A 527 -10.53 -46.25 4.93
C GLY A 527 -9.28 -46.38 4.08
N GLY A 528 -8.54 -45.27 3.84
CA GLY A 528 -7.28 -45.29 3.08
C GLY A 528 -7.45 -45.56 1.59
N VAL A 529 -8.64 -45.28 1.02
CA VAL A 529 -8.93 -45.44 -0.42
C VAL A 529 -8.02 -44.57 -1.31
N VAL A 530 -7.55 -43.45 -0.78
CA VAL A 530 -6.44 -42.67 -1.30
C VAL A 530 -5.31 -42.69 -0.25
N PRO A 531 -4.12 -43.18 -0.56
CA PRO A 531 -2.99 -43.19 0.36
C PRO A 531 -2.63 -41.77 0.84
N ARG A 532 -2.30 -41.64 2.11
CA ARG A 532 -2.01 -40.33 2.74
C ARG A 532 -0.92 -39.52 2.03
N GLU A 533 0.07 -40.20 1.45
CA GLU A 533 1.16 -39.58 0.68
C GLU A 533 0.69 -38.87 -0.60
N TYR A 534 -0.46 -39.28 -1.18
CA TYR A 534 -0.99 -38.68 -2.39
C TYR A 534 -2.01 -37.55 -2.12
N ILE A 535 -2.53 -37.41 -0.90
CA ILE A 535 -3.48 -36.34 -0.55
C ILE A 535 -2.92 -34.93 -0.80
N PRO A 536 -1.71 -34.60 -0.36
CA PRO A 536 -1.09 -33.31 -0.69
C PRO A 536 -0.83 -33.11 -2.19
N VAL A 537 -0.57 -34.19 -2.90
CA VAL A 537 -0.38 -34.17 -4.37
C VAL A 537 -1.67 -33.87 -5.09
N VAL A 538 -2.80 -34.44 -4.61
CA VAL A 538 -4.15 -34.12 -5.11
C VAL A 538 -4.48 -32.67 -4.88
N ASP A 539 -4.29 -32.14 -3.67
CA ASP A 539 -4.50 -30.73 -3.35
C ASP A 539 -3.70 -29.80 -4.28
N LYS A 540 -2.41 -30.07 -4.43
CA LYS A 540 -1.57 -29.31 -5.37
C LYS A 540 -2.04 -29.42 -6.82
N GLY A 541 -2.46 -30.62 -7.24
CA GLY A 541 -3.00 -30.85 -8.58
C GLY A 541 -4.31 -30.11 -8.83
N LEU A 542 -5.19 -30.02 -7.82
CA LEU A 542 -6.42 -29.23 -7.87
C LEU A 542 -6.10 -27.73 -7.99
N GLN A 543 -5.20 -27.21 -7.14
CA GLN A 543 -4.80 -25.80 -7.18
C GLN A 543 -4.23 -25.41 -8.56
N GLU A 544 -3.32 -26.21 -9.10
CA GLU A 544 -2.72 -25.95 -10.41
C GLU A 544 -3.77 -26.00 -11.54
N ALA A 545 -4.70 -26.96 -11.49
CA ALA A 545 -5.74 -27.05 -12.49
C ALA A 545 -6.77 -25.92 -12.42
N LEU A 546 -7.12 -25.46 -11.22
CA LEU A 546 -8.00 -24.31 -11.00
C LEU A 546 -7.40 -23.00 -11.53
N GLN A 547 -6.07 -22.89 -11.62
CA GLN A 547 -5.43 -21.70 -12.23
C GLN A 547 -5.68 -21.59 -13.74
N THR A 548 -6.03 -22.66 -14.39
CA THR A 548 -6.32 -22.65 -15.84
C THR A 548 -7.81 -22.52 -16.18
N GLY A 549 -8.67 -22.51 -15.16
CA GLY A 549 -10.12 -22.41 -15.32
C GLY A 549 -10.73 -23.57 -16.11
N VAL A 550 -12.03 -23.50 -16.33
CA VAL A 550 -12.78 -24.55 -17.07
C VAL A 550 -13.71 -23.99 -18.17
N ILE A 551 -13.91 -22.67 -18.21
CA ILE A 551 -14.80 -22.02 -19.19
C ILE A 551 -14.00 -21.23 -20.24
N ALA A 552 -13.13 -20.33 -19.77
CA ALA A 552 -12.43 -19.36 -20.61
C ALA A 552 -10.92 -19.30 -20.31
N GLY A 553 -10.40 -20.18 -19.47
CA GLY A 553 -8.98 -20.24 -19.14
C GLY A 553 -8.54 -19.26 -18.04
N TYR A 554 -9.48 -18.69 -17.29
CA TYR A 554 -9.17 -17.78 -16.20
C TYR A 554 -9.11 -18.51 -14.85
N PRO A 555 -8.24 -18.08 -13.92
CA PRO A 555 -8.15 -18.70 -12.61
C PRO A 555 -9.50 -18.75 -11.89
N MET A 556 -9.82 -19.90 -11.30
CA MET A 556 -11.01 -20.08 -10.48
C MET A 556 -10.73 -19.63 -9.06
N ILE A 557 -11.68 -18.90 -8.47
CA ILE A 557 -11.65 -18.41 -7.09
C ILE A 557 -12.89 -18.84 -6.33
N ASP A 558 -12.83 -18.75 -5.01
CA ASP A 558 -13.95 -19.04 -4.11
C ASP A 558 -14.51 -20.45 -4.27
N VAL A 559 -13.61 -21.43 -4.30
CA VAL A 559 -13.94 -22.84 -4.45
C VAL A 559 -13.42 -23.64 -3.26
N LYS A 560 -14.31 -24.38 -2.60
CA LYS A 560 -13.96 -25.39 -1.63
C LYS A 560 -13.93 -26.75 -2.29
N ALA A 561 -12.82 -27.44 -2.17
CA ALA A 561 -12.60 -28.78 -2.71
C ALA A 561 -12.50 -29.79 -1.57
N THR A 562 -13.45 -30.73 -1.49
CA THR A 562 -13.45 -31.80 -0.51
C THR A 562 -13.11 -33.12 -1.21
N LEU A 563 -11.92 -33.66 -0.92
CA LEU A 563 -11.55 -34.99 -1.34
C LEU A 563 -12.19 -36.00 -0.38
N TYR A 564 -13.12 -36.85 -0.85
CA TYR A 564 -13.86 -37.75 0.01
C TYR A 564 -13.78 -39.23 -0.36
N ASP A 565 -13.41 -39.54 -1.61
CA ASP A 565 -13.31 -40.94 -2.09
C ASP A 565 -12.28 -41.04 -3.22
N GLY A 566 -11.92 -42.27 -3.58
CA GLY A 566 -11.00 -42.57 -4.66
C GLY A 566 -10.60 -44.04 -4.68
N SER A 567 -9.57 -44.35 -5.43
CA SER A 567 -8.95 -45.67 -5.41
C SER A 567 -7.50 -45.59 -5.91
N TYR A 568 -6.70 -46.55 -5.53
CA TYR A 568 -5.32 -46.67 -5.97
C TYR A 568 -5.00 -48.11 -6.42
N HIS A 569 -3.89 -48.26 -7.10
CA HIS A 569 -3.32 -49.54 -7.51
C HIS A 569 -1.90 -49.66 -6.96
N ASP A 570 -1.60 -50.77 -6.25
CA ASP A 570 -0.36 -50.92 -5.50
C ASP A 570 0.91 -50.78 -6.35
N VAL A 571 0.86 -51.08 -7.65
CA VAL A 571 2.02 -51.03 -8.56
C VAL A 571 2.00 -49.80 -9.47
N ASP A 572 0.81 -49.39 -9.95
CA ASP A 572 0.68 -48.39 -11.02
C ASP A 572 0.35 -46.97 -10.50
N SER A 573 0.02 -46.84 -9.21
CA SER A 573 -0.23 -45.51 -8.62
C SER A 573 1.08 -44.79 -8.32
N ASN A 574 1.12 -43.51 -8.62
CA ASN A 574 2.21 -42.59 -8.33
C ASN A 574 1.71 -41.16 -8.25
N GLU A 575 2.53 -40.24 -7.78
CA GLU A 575 2.20 -38.81 -7.63
C GLU A 575 1.64 -38.19 -8.91
N MET A 576 2.30 -38.46 -10.05
CA MET A 576 1.88 -37.89 -11.34
C MET A 576 0.46 -38.36 -11.74
N SER A 577 0.13 -39.64 -11.48
CA SER A 577 -1.19 -40.16 -11.79
C SER A 577 -2.29 -39.51 -10.97
N PHE A 578 -2.05 -39.25 -9.68
CA PHE A 578 -3.01 -38.54 -8.83
C PHE A 578 -3.11 -37.06 -9.16
N LYS A 579 -2.00 -36.43 -9.55
CA LYS A 579 -2.02 -35.05 -10.05
C LYS A 579 -2.85 -34.91 -11.33
N VAL A 580 -2.73 -35.83 -12.27
CA VAL A 580 -3.55 -35.86 -13.49
C VAL A 580 -5.00 -36.16 -13.15
N ALA A 581 -5.28 -37.10 -12.24
CA ALA A 581 -6.63 -37.41 -11.79
C ALA A 581 -7.30 -36.16 -11.15
N ALA A 582 -6.59 -35.42 -10.33
CA ALA A 582 -7.06 -34.14 -9.78
C ALA A 582 -7.44 -33.13 -10.89
N SER A 583 -6.57 -32.99 -11.90
CA SER A 583 -6.86 -32.11 -13.05
C SER A 583 -8.08 -32.56 -13.85
N LEU A 584 -8.32 -33.87 -13.97
CA LEU A 584 -9.53 -34.42 -14.63
C LEU A 584 -10.78 -34.12 -13.80
N ALA A 585 -10.73 -34.23 -12.48
CA ALA A 585 -11.85 -33.85 -11.60
C ALA A 585 -12.21 -32.38 -11.76
N VAL A 586 -11.22 -31.46 -11.85
CA VAL A 586 -11.46 -30.04 -12.11
C VAL A 586 -12.14 -29.81 -13.46
N LYS A 587 -11.78 -30.54 -14.51
CA LYS A 587 -12.46 -30.43 -15.83
C LYS A 587 -13.93 -30.77 -15.77
N GLU A 588 -14.35 -31.69 -14.89
CA GLU A 588 -15.74 -32.05 -14.70
C GLU A 588 -16.60 -30.95 -14.03
N ILE A 589 -15.97 -29.96 -13.42
CA ILE A 589 -16.65 -28.78 -12.88
C ILE A 589 -17.53 -28.12 -13.95
N LYS A 590 -17.05 -28.09 -15.20
CA LYS A 590 -17.78 -27.49 -16.32
C LYS A 590 -19.18 -28.11 -16.48
N ASN A 591 -19.32 -29.40 -16.24
CA ASN A 591 -20.56 -30.15 -16.44
C ASN A 591 -21.44 -30.21 -15.18
N LYS A 592 -20.84 -30.08 -13.98
CA LYS A 592 -21.46 -30.40 -12.70
C LYS A 592 -21.79 -29.21 -11.82
N CYS A 593 -20.97 -28.14 -11.88
CA CYS A 593 -20.97 -27.10 -10.86
C CYS A 593 -21.48 -25.73 -11.33
N ASN A 594 -21.99 -25.64 -12.57
CA ASN A 594 -22.44 -24.38 -13.17
C ASN A 594 -21.42 -23.24 -13.02
N PRO A 595 -20.24 -23.40 -13.64
CA PRO A 595 -19.21 -22.37 -13.55
C PRO A 595 -19.62 -21.11 -14.30
N VAL A 596 -19.22 -19.93 -13.74
CA VAL A 596 -19.52 -18.61 -14.30
C VAL A 596 -18.25 -17.76 -14.35
N LEU A 597 -18.24 -16.80 -15.27
CA LEU A 597 -17.19 -15.81 -15.40
C LEU A 597 -17.45 -14.64 -14.46
N LEU A 598 -16.40 -14.16 -13.81
CA LEU A 598 -16.40 -13.00 -12.95
C LEU A 598 -15.56 -11.88 -13.57
N GLU A 599 -16.04 -10.65 -13.42
CA GLU A 599 -15.31 -9.43 -13.78
C GLU A 599 -15.01 -8.56 -12.55
N PRO A 600 -13.88 -7.86 -12.55
CA PRO A 600 -13.55 -6.95 -11.46
C PRO A 600 -14.43 -5.69 -11.53
N ILE A 601 -15.07 -5.37 -10.41
CA ILE A 601 -15.89 -4.18 -10.23
C ILE A 601 -15.07 -3.13 -9.50
N MET A 602 -15.06 -1.92 -10.05
CA MET A 602 -14.38 -0.78 -9.49
C MET A 602 -15.37 0.14 -8.80
N LYS A 603 -15.06 0.57 -7.59
CA LYS A 603 -15.70 1.73 -6.98
C LYS A 603 -15.08 2.97 -7.60
N VAL A 604 -15.89 3.73 -8.30
CA VAL A 604 -15.49 4.93 -9.03
C VAL A 604 -16.09 6.14 -8.34
N ASP A 605 -15.26 7.08 -7.92
CA ASP A 605 -15.67 8.35 -7.36
C ASP A 605 -15.28 9.46 -8.35
N VAL A 606 -16.25 10.19 -8.85
CA VAL A 606 -16.05 11.29 -9.78
C VAL A 606 -16.42 12.60 -9.12
N THR A 607 -15.50 13.56 -9.11
CA THR A 607 -15.75 14.92 -8.64
C THR A 607 -15.85 15.85 -9.84
N THR A 608 -16.94 16.57 -9.97
CA THR A 608 -17.20 17.46 -11.10
C THR A 608 -18.01 18.68 -10.65
N PRO A 609 -17.89 19.85 -11.31
CA PRO A 609 -18.83 20.93 -11.12
C PRO A 609 -20.26 20.48 -11.39
N GLU A 610 -21.23 21.06 -10.65
CA GLU A 610 -22.65 20.68 -10.72
C GLU A 610 -23.23 20.73 -12.15
N GLU A 611 -22.77 21.67 -12.96
CA GLU A 611 -23.20 21.83 -14.36
C GLU A 611 -22.92 20.61 -15.25
N TYR A 612 -21.92 19.77 -14.92
CA TYR A 612 -21.57 18.55 -15.67
C TYR A 612 -22.10 17.27 -15.05
N PHE A 613 -22.71 17.33 -13.87
CA PHE A 613 -23.18 16.16 -13.14
C PHE A 613 -24.05 15.23 -13.99
N GLY A 614 -25.01 15.78 -14.73
CA GLY A 614 -25.90 15.00 -15.59
C GLY A 614 -25.16 14.22 -16.67
N ASN A 615 -24.15 14.83 -17.29
CA ASN A 615 -23.34 14.21 -18.33
C ASN A 615 -22.49 13.07 -17.76
N VAL A 616 -21.88 13.31 -16.59
CA VAL A 616 -21.03 12.32 -15.90
C VAL A 616 -21.87 11.12 -15.42
N MET A 617 -23.03 11.38 -14.84
CA MET A 617 -23.96 10.34 -14.41
C MET A 617 -24.43 9.49 -15.61
N GLY A 618 -24.76 10.13 -16.73
CA GLY A 618 -25.17 9.47 -17.96
C GLY A 618 -24.06 8.59 -18.55
N ASP A 619 -22.81 9.10 -18.57
CA ASP A 619 -21.66 8.33 -19.07
C ASP A 619 -21.38 7.13 -18.18
N LEU A 620 -21.33 7.27 -16.85
CA LEU A 620 -21.13 6.15 -15.93
C LEU A 620 -22.23 5.08 -16.04
N THR A 621 -23.49 5.51 -16.21
CA THR A 621 -24.61 4.59 -16.40
C THR A 621 -24.48 3.83 -17.73
N SER A 622 -24.06 4.49 -18.80
CA SER A 622 -23.83 3.84 -20.10
C SER A 622 -22.72 2.81 -20.05
N ARG A 623 -21.79 2.93 -19.10
CA ARG A 623 -20.70 1.99 -18.80
C ARG A 623 -21.10 0.89 -17.83
N ARG A 624 -22.37 0.56 -17.74
CA ARG A 624 -22.90 -0.43 -16.78
C ARG A 624 -22.70 -0.05 -15.32
N GLY A 625 -22.41 1.23 -15.06
CA GLY A 625 -22.22 1.76 -13.72
C GLY A 625 -23.50 1.70 -12.89
N LYS A 626 -23.39 1.24 -11.65
CA LYS A 626 -24.46 1.24 -10.65
C LYS A 626 -24.20 2.42 -9.70
N PRO A 627 -24.95 3.54 -9.79
CA PRO A 627 -24.75 4.68 -8.87
C PRO A 627 -25.00 4.25 -7.43
N LEU A 628 -24.11 4.67 -6.52
CA LEU A 628 -24.23 4.45 -5.07
C LEU A 628 -24.82 5.65 -4.36
N GLY A 629 -24.47 6.86 -4.83
CA GLY A 629 -24.91 8.10 -4.23
C GLY A 629 -24.18 9.31 -4.79
N GLN A 630 -24.61 10.47 -4.35
CA GLN A 630 -23.99 11.76 -4.67
C GLN A 630 -23.84 12.59 -3.42
N GLU A 631 -22.80 13.40 -3.36
CA GLU A 631 -22.51 14.31 -2.27
C GLU A 631 -22.11 15.68 -2.84
N THR A 632 -22.73 16.74 -2.33
CA THR A 632 -22.39 18.10 -2.76
C THR A 632 -21.26 18.63 -1.89
N GLN A 633 -20.16 19.04 -2.50
CA GLN A 633 -18.97 19.57 -1.84
C GLN A 633 -18.71 21.00 -2.35
N GLY A 634 -19.28 22.01 -1.69
CA GLY A 634 -19.20 23.38 -2.15
C GLY A 634 -19.81 23.54 -3.55
N ASN A 635 -19.01 23.97 -4.53
CA ASN A 635 -19.41 24.13 -5.93
C ASN A 635 -19.21 22.87 -6.79
N ALA A 636 -18.84 21.76 -6.19
CA ALA A 636 -18.63 20.49 -6.87
C ALA A 636 -19.58 19.41 -6.35
N VAL A 637 -19.86 18.43 -7.19
CA VAL A 637 -20.62 17.25 -6.83
C VAL A 637 -19.71 16.04 -6.97
N LYS A 638 -19.66 15.24 -5.93
CA LYS A 638 -19.01 13.93 -5.93
C LYS A 638 -20.06 12.86 -6.21
N LEU A 639 -19.83 12.09 -7.24
CA LEU A 639 -20.64 10.94 -7.64
C LEU A 639 -19.88 9.66 -7.41
N SER A 640 -20.46 8.71 -6.67
CA SER A 640 -19.90 7.38 -6.47
C SER A 640 -20.71 6.34 -7.23
N ALA A 641 -20.02 5.42 -7.92
CA ALA A 641 -20.65 4.34 -8.68
C ALA A 641 -19.78 3.07 -8.66
N MET A 642 -20.42 1.91 -8.78
CA MET A 642 -19.76 0.63 -9.07
C MET A 642 -19.77 0.39 -10.56
N VAL A 643 -18.57 0.26 -11.18
CA VAL A 643 -18.44 0.12 -12.63
C VAL A 643 -17.48 -1.02 -12.95
N PRO A 644 -17.80 -1.90 -13.91
CA PRO A 644 -16.88 -2.92 -14.36
C PRO A 644 -15.58 -2.31 -14.93
N LEU A 645 -14.42 -2.86 -14.58
CA LEU A 645 -13.13 -2.35 -15.06
C LEU A 645 -13.05 -2.31 -16.60
N ALA A 646 -13.64 -3.29 -17.28
CA ALA A 646 -13.68 -3.35 -18.74
C ALA A 646 -14.29 -2.09 -19.37
N GLU A 647 -15.22 -1.44 -18.70
CA GLU A 647 -15.92 -0.25 -19.17
C GLU A 647 -15.19 1.06 -18.81
N MET A 648 -14.15 0.99 -17.99
CA MET A 648 -13.41 2.17 -17.52
C MET A 648 -12.22 2.55 -18.41
N PHE A 649 -11.87 1.73 -19.38
CA PHE A 649 -10.79 2.06 -20.32
C PHE A 649 -11.11 3.33 -21.11
N GLY A 650 -10.15 4.26 -21.14
CA GLY A 650 -10.33 5.56 -21.80
C GLY A 650 -11.27 6.54 -21.08
N TYR A 651 -11.76 6.19 -19.89
CA TYR A 651 -12.68 7.04 -19.14
C TYR A 651 -12.09 8.41 -18.80
N ALA A 652 -10.81 8.48 -18.45
CA ALA A 652 -10.12 9.75 -18.15
C ALA A 652 -10.25 10.77 -19.29
N THR A 653 -10.10 10.31 -20.53
CA THR A 653 -10.25 11.14 -21.74
C THR A 653 -11.69 11.61 -21.93
N ASN A 654 -12.65 10.69 -21.74
CA ASN A 654 -14.06 11.01 -21.87
C ASN A 654 -14.52 11.99 -20.78
N LEU A 655 -14.09 11.77 -19.53
CA LEU A 655 -14.39 12.67 -18.41
C LEU A 655 -13.85 14.09 -18.67
N ARG A 656 -12.60 14.22 -19.09
CA ARG A 656 -11.98 15.50 -19.43
C ARG A 656 -12.75 16.22 -20.55
N SER A 657 -13.14 15.49 -21.59
CA SER A 657 -13.95 16.02 -22.67
C SER A 657 -15.32 16.51 -22.20
N ASN A 658 -16.01 15.69 -21.40
CA ASN A 658 -17.35 15.96 -20.90
C ASN A 658 -17.43 17.07 -19.83
N THR A 659 -16.32 17.38 -19.16
CA THR A 659 -16.22 18.36 -18.07
C THR A 659 -15.31 19.53 -18.38
N GLN A 660 -14.88 19.69 -19.65
CA GLN A 660 -13.91 20.72 -20.06
C GLN A 660 -12.62 20.70 -19.21
N GLY A 661 -12.16 19.50 -18.84
CA GLY A 661 -10.97 19.30 -18.02
C GLY A 661 -11.14 19.53 -16.52
N ARG A 662 -12.35 19.89 -16.05
CA ARG A 662 -12.63 20.20 -14.64
C ARG A 662 -13.07 19.01 -13.79
N GLY A 663 -13.39 17.87 -14.43
CA GLY A 663 -13.73 16.62 -13.74
C GLY A 663 -12.48 15.83 -13.38
N THR A 664 -12.47 15.26 -12.19
CA THR A 664 -11.45 14.30 -11.72
C THR A 664 -12.14 13.01 -11.29
N PHE A 665 -11.45 11.91 -11.36
CA PHE A 665 -11.97 10.66 -10.81
C PHE A 665 -10.87 9.85 -10.16
N VAL A 666 -11.30 9.00 -9.27
CA VAL A 666 -10.49 7.93 -8.68
C VAL A 666 -11.30 6.64 -8.76
N MET A 667 -10.62 5.52 -8.92
CA MET A 667 -11.26 4.22 -8.92
C MET A 667 -10.43 3.23 -8.11
N PHE A 668 -11.15 2.33 -7.43
CA PHE A 668 -10.56 1.30 -6.59
C PHE A 668 -11.19 -0.02 -6.95
N PHE A 669 -10.39 -1.08 -6.94
CA PHE A 669 -10.96 -2.41 -6.96
C PHE A 669 -11.82 -2.62 -5.71
N ASP A 670 -13.05 -3.10 -5.89
CA ASP A 670 -13.96 -3.38 -4.79
C ASP A 670 -14.16 -4.90 -4.63
N HIS A 671 -14.71 -5.54 -5.63
CA HIS A 671 -14.98 -6.97 -5.62
C HIS A 671 -15.08 -7.55 -7.04
N TYR A 672 -15.23 -8.87 -7.13
CA TYR A 672 -15.60 -9.56 -8.36
C TYR A 672 -17.11 -9.79 -8.41
N GLU A 673 -17.74 -9.51 -9.57
CA GLU A 673 -19.17 -9.77 -9.81
C GLU A 673 -19.35 -10.64 -11.08
N GLN A 674 -20.43 -11.39 -11.14
CA GLN A 674 -20.71 -12.24 -12.28
C GLN A 674 -20.93 -11.41 -13.53
N VAL A 675 -20.24 -11.77 -14.61
CA VAL A 675 -20.41 -11.16 -15.94
C VAL A 675 -21.79 -11.48 -16.51
N PRO A 676 -22.52 -10.51 -17.07
CA PRO A 676 -23.77 -10.76 -17.77
C PRO A 676 -23.61 -11.81 -18.89
N LYS A 677 -24.58 -12.69 -19.03
CA LYS A 677 -24.48 -13.88 -19.88
C LYS A 677 -24.08 -13.58 -21.33
N ASN A 678 -24.65 -12.54 -21.92
CA ASN A 678 -24.33 -12.11 -23.30
C ASN A 678 -22.86 -11.70 -23.45
N ILE A 679 -22.30 -10.95 -22.46
CA ILE A 679 -20.91 -10.52 -22.47
C ILE A 679 -19.98 -11.70 -22.18
N ALA A 680 -20.35 -12.57 -21.24
CA ALA A 680 -19.59 -13.78 -20.94
C ALA A 680 -19.43 -14.68 -22.18
N GLU A 681 -20.49 -14.87 -22.96
CA GLU A 681 -20.43 -15.63 -24.20
C GLU A 681 -19.46 -15.03 -25.24
N GLU A 682 -19.40 -13.72 -25.34
CA GLU A 682 -18.43 -13.02 -26.22
C GLU A 682 -16.99 -13.21 -25.76
N ILE A 683 -16.75 -13.10 -24.45
CA ILE A 683 -15.41 -13.28 -23.87
C ILE A 683 -14.96 -14.73 -24.09
N ILE A 684 -15.81 -15.72 -23.82
CA ILE A 684 -15.50 -17.13 -24.00
C ILE A 684 -15.16 -17.44 -25.46
N LYS A 685 -15.94 -16.89 -26.42
CA LYS A 685 -15.66 -17.07 -27.86
C LYS A 685 -14.30 -16.46 -28.28
N LYS A 686 -13.91 -15.34 -27.73
CA LYS A 686 -12.61 -14.69 -28.02
C LYS A 686 -11.43 -15.50 -27.49
N GLN A 687 -11.61 -16.24 -26.41
CA GLN A 687 -10.56 -17.08 -25.82
C GLN A 687 -10.48 -18.48 -26.47
N GLY A 688 -11.54 -18.95 -27.11
CA GLY A 688 -11.63 -20.25 -27.77
C GLY A 688 -11.20 -20.25 -29.26
N ASN A 689 -10.77 -19.12 -29.81
CA ASN A 689 -10.13 -18.97 -31.11
C ASN A 689 -8.63 -18.71 -30.90
#